data_67b67fde8a1a7fa0f2d8b9ac38c74c47
#
_entry.id   67b67fde8a1a7fa0f2d8b9ac38c74c47
#
_cell.length_a   1.000
_cell.length_b   1.000
_cell.length_c   1.000
_cell.angle_alpha   90.00
_cell.angle_beta   90.00
_cell.angle_gamma   90.00
#
_symmetry.space_group_name_H-M   'P 1'
#
loop_
_entity.id
_entity.type
_entity.pdbx_description
1 polymer ?
#
loop_
_entity_poly.entity_id
_entity_poly.type
_entity_poly.pdbx_seq_one_letter_code
_entity_poly.pdbx_strand_id
1 'polypeptide(L)'
;MDITIPITAQGRLSTVNQFEEIVLRANADGSLIRMRDVARVSLEASSYTTESGINGGNAAVLGIYMLPGANAMDVAEKVKETMEEISKNFPEGLQYEIPFDITTYISESIHEVYKTLFEALVLVIIVVFLSLQSWRATVIPIVAVPISLIGTFGFMLIFGFSLNMLTLLGLILAIGIVVDDAIVVVENVERIMEEEKLSPYEATKKAMDGLTGALIATSMVLAAVFVPVSFLSGITGQLYRQFSVTIAVSVILSTVVALTLSPVMCSLILKPTDPNKPKNRVFTFINKWLAIGNTKYVAGIKRVVKHPRRVIVGFGIVIICIFMFHRLVPTSFLPTEDQGFFTVELELPEGTTLERTREVTDRAVAFLMKDPSVEYVQNVTGSSPRVGTSQARSQLTVILKEWKQRDDTTIGQIMQDVQDELKQYPECKVYLSTPPVIPGLGTSGGFEMQLEARGDATYDDLVRATDTLMYYASQRKEFAGLSTSLQAEIPQLYFDVDRDKVKLSGVPMADVFSTMKAYTGSVYVNDFNMFNRIYRVYIQAEAPYREHRDNIGLYFVRGSDGDMIPLTSLGTTDYTTGPGSIKRFNMFNTSIIRGTAANDASSGQVMEILEQIAREKLPSNIGVEWSGLSYQEKQAGGQTGAIIALVFLFVFLFLAALYESWSIPIAVLISLPVAVLGAYAGVALCGLENDTYFQIGLVMLIGLAAKNAILIVEFAKEEVDNGKDLVEAALHAAHLRFRPILMTSLAFILGMVPMVIATGPGSASRQAIGTGVFFGMIVAVTVGILLVPFFFVMIYKAKNKLKTKKLINKT
;
A
#
# COMPACT_ATOMS: atom_id res chain seq x y z
N MET A 1 71.88 -17.55 10.32
CA MET A 1 70.43 -17.31 10.17
C MET A 1 70.24 -16.07 9.31
N ASP A 2 69.72 -16.24 8.10
CA ASP A 2 69.39 -15.10 7.26
C ASP A 2 68.03 -14.56 7.72
N ILE A 3 68.07 -13.38 8.33
CA ILE A 3 66.89 -12.72 8.86
C ILE A 3 66.48 -11.63 7.88
N THR A 4 65.30 -11.68 7.37
CA THR A 4 64.70 -10.60 6.56
C THR A 4 64.04 -9.59 7.50
N ILE A 5 64.54 -8.38 7.55
CA ILE A 5 64.01 -7.27 8.34
C ILE A 5 63.23 -6.34 7.42
N PRO A 6 61.89 -6.26 7.51
CA PRO A 6 61.13 -5.31 6.73
C PRO A 6 61.37 -3.89 7.21
N ILE A 7 61.57 -2.97 6.32
CA ILE A 7 61.68 -1.53 6.61
C ILE A 7 60.27 -0.94 6.48
N THR A 8 59.76 -0.37 7.57
CA THR A 8 58.51 0.36 7.61
C THR A 8 58.76 1.84 7.81
N ALA A 9 58.09 2.68 7.05
CA ALA A 9 58.10 4.12 7.22
C ALA A 9 56.69 4.64 7.37
N GLN A 10 56.50 5.72 8.09
CA GLN A 10 55.22 6.38 8.18
C GLN A 10 54.90 7.05 6.85
N GLY A 11 53.97 6.43 6.10
CA GLY A 11 53.56 6.92 4.79
C GLY A 11 52.48 8.01 4.81
N ARG A 12 51.68 8.06 5.91
CA ARG A 12 50.59 9.04 6.06
C ARG A 12 50.64 9.68 7.44
N LEU A 13 50.34 10.98 7.49
CA LEU A 13 50.15 11.70 8.74
C LEU A 13 48.80 11.32 9.31
N SER A 14 48.64 11.25 10.63
CA SER A 14 47.45 10.80 11.30
C SER A 14 46.98 11.70 12.46
N THR A 15 47.77 12.68 12.86
CA THR A 15 47.46 13.59 13.97
C THR A 15 47.53 15.06 13.53
N VAL A 16 46.71 15.91 14.14
CA VAL A 16 46.71 17.37 13.89
C VAL A 16 48.11 17.94 13.96
N ASN A 17 48.87 17.64 15.01
CA ASN A 17 50.24 18.15 15.19
C ASN A 17 51.16 17.76 14.01
N GLN A 18 50.99 16.55 13.44
CA GLN A 18 51.82 16.16 12.30
C GLN A 18 51.50 16.98 11.05
N PHE A 19 50.21 17.33 10.86
CA PHE A 19 49.79 18.22 9.77
C PHE A 19 50.27 19.66 10.00
N GLU A 20 50.26 20.17 11.23
CA GLU A 20 50.76 21.48 11.59
C GLU A 20 52.25 21.62 11.31
N GLU A 21 53.04 20.56 11.48
CA GLU A 21 54.46 20.52 11.26
C GLU A 21 54.89 20.35 9.78
N ILE A 22 53.95 20.25 8.82
CA ILE A 22 54.27 20.21 7.39
C ILE A 22 55.05 21.47 7.01
N VAL A 23 56.22 21.29 6.43
CA VAL A 23 57.07 22.40 5.93
C VAL A 23 56.57 22.82 4.55
N LEU A 24 56.08 24.04 4.45
CA LEU A 24 55.58 24.63 3.21
C LEU A 24 56.71 25.31 2.42
N ARG A 25 57.62 25.91 3.14
CA ARG A 25 58.74 26.62 2.52
C ARG A 25 59.97 26.58 3.43
N ALA A 26 61.14 26.33 2.83
CA ALA A 26 62.43 26.52 3.46
C ALA A 26 63.13 27.74 2.82
N ASN A 27 63.44 28.71 3.65
CA ASN A 27 64.13 29.93 3.18
C ASN A 27 65.65 29.70 3.14
N ALA A 28 66.37 30.56 2.38
CA ALA A 28 67.81 30.47 2.20
C ALA A 28 68.62 30.72 3.52
N ASP A 29 68.00 31.36 4.52
CA ASP A 29 68.52 31.58 5.84
C ASP A 29 68.34 30.42 6.81
N GLY A 30 67.69 29.30 6.35
CA GLY A 30 67.41 28.12 7.16
C GLY A 30 66.10 28.22 7.95
N SER A 31 65.38 29.33 7.87
CA SER A 31 64.04 29.43 8.49
C SER A 31 63.02 28.61 7.74
N LEU A 32 62.10 28.00 8.48
CA LEU A 32 61.04 27.14 7.91
C LEU A 32 59.69 27.79 8.15
N ILE A 33 58.88 27.86 7.11
CA ILE A 33 57.43 28.19 7.19
C ILE A 33 56.68 26.87 7.24
N ARG A 34 55.94 26.67 8.32
CA ARG A 34 55.15 25.46 8.53
C ARG A 34 53.68 25.72 8.32
N MET A 35 52.88 24.66 8.21
CA MET A 35 51.42 24.78 8.03
C MET A 35 50.78 25.60 9.18
N ARG A 36 51.21 25.41 10.45
CA ARG A 36 50.71 26.16 11.60
C ARG A 36 50.92 27.68 11.52
N ASP A 37 51.90 28.12 10.71
CA ASP A 37 52.23 29.56 10.58
C ASP A 37 51.24 30.29 9.64
N VAL A 38 50.48 29.53 8.78
CA VAL A 38 49.60 30.07 7.73
C VAL A 38 48.18 29.51 7.79
N ALA A 39 47.92 28.44 8.53
CA ALA A 39 46.62 27.80 8.63
C ALA A 39 46.36 27.24 10.04
N ARG A 40 45.11 27.22 10.43
CA ARG A 40 44.61 26.47 11.55
C ARG A 40 44.30 25.05 11.08
N VAL A 41 44.87 24.07 11.76
CA VAL A 41 44.57 22.65 11.50
C VAL A 41 43.66 22.11 12.59
N SER A 42 42.53 21.56 12.21
CA SER A 42 41.54 20.99 13.13
C SER A 42 40.92 19.70 12.59
N LEU A 43 40.55 18.81 13.50
CA LEU A 43 39.73 17.66 13.20
C LEU A 43 38.28 18.06 13.47
N GLU A 44 37.48 18.12 12.41
CA GLU A 44 36.12 18.64 12.46
C GLU A 44 35.17 17.72 11.71
N ALA A 45 33.85 18.03 11.69
CA ALA A 45 32.87 17.31 10.89
C ALA A 45 33.14 17.47 9.38
N SER A 46 32.76 16.47 8.60
CA SER A 46 32.96 16.51 7.14
C SER A 46 32.04 17.55 6.45
N SER A 47 30.96 17.96 7.10
CA SER A 47 30.03 18.99 6.63
C SER A 47 29.28 19.62 7.81
N TYR A 48 29.02 20.90 7.71
CA TYR A 48 28.17 21.70 8.61
C TYR A 48 26.93 22.25 7.89
N THR A 49 26.56 21.65 6.75
CA THR A 49 25.38 22.07 5.99
C THR A 49 24.09 21.48 6.50
N THR A 50 24.19 20.48 7.36
CA THR A 50 23.02 19.81 7.98
C THR A 50 23.26 19.63 9.47
N GLU A 51 22.19 19.79 10.23
CA GLU A 51 22.13 19.51 11.67
C GLU A 51 20.96 18.57 11.96
N SER A 52 21.07 17.76 13.01
CA SER A 52 19.98 16.88 13.43
C SER A 52 19.76 16.93 14.93
N GLY A 53 18.51 16.71 15.31
CA GLY A 53 18.08 16.73 16.70
C GLY A 53 16.90 15.82 16.97
N ILE A 54 16.63 15.61 18.24
CA ILE A 54 15.47 14.90 18.75
C ILE A 54 14.89 15.69 19.94
N ASN A 55 13.59 15.97 19.91
CA ASN A 55 12.86 16.68 20.97
C ASN A 55 13.52 18.02 21.38
N GLY A 56 14.16 18.72 20.43
CA GLY A 56 14.88 19.98 20.66
C GLY A 56 16.31 19.82 21.22
N GLY A 57 16.78 18.60 21.44
CA GLY A 57 18.16 18.30 21.79
C GLY A 57 19.00 17.93 20.57
N ASN A 58 20.32 18.22 20.60
CA ASN A 58 21.22 17.81 19.54
C ASN A 58 21.39 16.29 19.53
N ALA A 59 21.29 15.66 18.38
CA ALA A 59 21.45 14.23 18.21
C ALA A 59 22.14 13.88 16.90
N ALA A 60 22.97 12.84 16.91
CA ALA A 60 23.46 12.20 15.69
C ALA A 60 22.46 11.13 15.26
N VAL A 61 21.87 11.29 14.08
CA VAL A 61 20.89 10.37 13.53
C VAL A 61 21.58 9.30 12.69
N LEU A 62 21.30 8.03 13.02
CA LEU A 62 21.74 6.86 12.27
C LEU A 62 20.54 6.22 11.57
N GLY A 63 20.54 6.21 10.26
CA GLY A 63 19.55 5.47 9.46
C GLY A 63 20.05 4.05 9.17
N ILE A 64 19.29 3.05 9.61
CA ILE A 64 19.61 1.64 9.34
C ILE A 64 18.60 1.13 8.30
N TYR A 65 19.13 0.65 7.18
CA TYR A 65 18.35 0.18 6.04
C TYR A 65 18.57 -1.31 5.83
N MET A 66 17.50 -2.06 5.66
CA MET A 66 17.61 -3.49 5.38
C MET A 66 18.00 -3.73 3.91
N LEU A 67 18.75 -4.80 3.68
CA LEU A 67 19.05 -5.27 2.32
C LEU A 67 17.80 -5.89 1.66
N PRO A 68 17.71 -5.84 0.32
CA PRO A 68 16.62 -6.48 -0.40
C PRO A 68 16.48 -7.97 -0.04
N GLY A 69 15.26 -8.39 0.28
CA GLY A 69 14.98 -9.77 0.69
C GLY A 69 15.24 -10.10 2.17
N ALA A 70 15.74 -9.16 2.97
CA ALA A 70 15.86 -9.33 4.42
C ALA A 70 14.48 -9.21 5.10
N ASN A 71 14.32 -9.87 6.25
CA ASN A 71 13.12 -9.74 7.07
C ASN A 71 13.26 -8.51 7.98
N ALA A 72 12.29 -7.60 7.91
CA ALA A 72 12.33 -6.35 8.68
C ALA A 72 12.30 -6.58 10.20
N MET A 73 11.50 -7.54 10.67
CA MET A 73 11.39 -7.86 12.10
C MET A 73 12.71 -8.41 12.65
N ASP A 74 13.32 -9.38 11.93
CA ASP A 74 14.61 -9.98 12.33
C ASP A 74 15.74 -8.95 12.34
N VAL A 75 15.75 -8.02 11.37
CA VAL A 75 16.74 -6.95 11.31
C VAL A 75 16.59 -5.98 12.49
N ALA A 76 15.34 -5.56 12.77
CA ALA A 76 15.08 -4.64 13.88
C ALA A 76 15.43 -5.26 15.24
N GLU A 77 15.12 -6.52 15.47
CA GLU A 77 15.48 -7.25 16.69
C GLU A 77 17.00 -7.29 16.89
N LYS A 78 17.73 -7.69 15.85
CA LYS A 78 19.22 -7.71 15.91
C LYS A 78 19.83 -6.33 16.13
N VAL A 79 19.25 -5.28 15.53
CA VAL A 79 19.69 -3.90 15.75
C VAL A 79 19.49 -3.51 17.22
N LYS A 80 18.32 -3.80 17.80
CA LYS A 80 18.02 -3.50 19.20
C LYS A 80 18.98 -4.24 20.14
N GLU A 81 19.19 -5.54 19.92
CA GLU A 81 20.16 -6.34 20.70
C GLU A 81 21.58 -5.77 20.59
N THR A 82 22.03 -5.44 19.38
CA THR A 82 23.35 -4.88 19.13
C THR A 82 23.51 -3.53 19.81
N MET A 83 22.50 -2.66 19.74
CA MET A 83 22.52 -1.35 20.39
C MET A 83 22.55 -1.47 21.91
N GLU A 84 21.83 -2.42 22.49
CA GLU A 84 21.89 -2.72 23.93
C GLU A 84 23.28 -3.18 24.36
N GLU A 85 23.96 -3.98 23.54
CA GLU A 85 25.33 -4.43 23.82
C GLU A 85 26.34 -3.28 23.71
N ILE A 86 26.29 -2.50 22.64
CA ILE A 86 27.22 -1.41 22.35
C ILE A 86 27.05 -0.27 23.39
N SER A 87 25.81 0.03 23.80
CA SER A 87 25.50 1.11 24.73
C SER A 87 26.18 0.95 26.07
N LYS A 88 26.54 -0.27 26.50
CA LYS A 88 27.30 -0.53 27.74
C LYS A 88 28.70 0.06 27.70
N ASN A 89 29.22 0.37 26.53
CA ASN A 89 30.53 0.93 26.29
C ASN A 89 30.50 2.42 25.91
N PHE A 90 29.35 3.06 26.01
CA PHE A 90 29.23 4.47 25.66
C PHE A 90 29.93 5.35 26.70
N PRO A 91 30.56 6.45 26.28
CA PRO A 91 31.11 7.42 27.19
C PRO A 91 30.02 8.08 28.05
N GLU A 92 30.40 8.58 29.23
CA GLU A 92 29.47 9.31 30.10
C GLU A 92 28.81 10.48 29.35
N GLY A 93 27.50 10.59 29.46
CA GLY A 93 26.71 11.64 28.81
C GLY A 93 26.19 11.30 27.42
N LEU A 94 26.57 10.16 26.83
CA LEU A 94 25.99 9.68 25.58
C LEU A 94 24.89 8.67 25.86
N GLN A 95 23.67 8.93 25.31
CA GLN A 95 22.50 8.03 25.33
C GLN A 95 22.06 7.76 23.91
N TYR A 96 21.32 6.66 23.69
CA TYR A 96 20.66 6.39 22.43
C TYR A 96 19.16 6.22 22.63
N GLU A 97 18.43 6.62 21.62
CA GLU A 97 16.99 6.42 21.49
C GLU A 97 16.68 5.86 20.10
N ILE A 98 15.63 5.08 19.97
CA ILE A 98 15.11 4.59 18.69
C ILE A 98 13.72 5.19 18.47
N PRO A 99 13.65 6.46 18.08
CA PRO A 99 12.36 7.15 17.97
C PRO A 99 11.51 6.64 16.81
N PHE A 100 12.17 6.17 15.75
CA PHE A 100 11.51 5.70 14.54
C PHE A 100 11.86 4.24 14.25
N ASP A 101 10.88 3.38 14.38
CA ASP A 101 10.95 1.95 14.06
C ASP A 101 9.67 1.52 13.32
N ILE A 102 9.79 1.29 12.02
CA ILE A 102 8.65 0.88 11.18
C ILE A 102 8.10 -0.51 11.58
N THR A 103 8.90 -1.32 12.25
CA THR A 103 8.46 -2.66 12.68
C THR A 103 7.43 -2.61 13.79
N THR A 104 7.33 -1.52 14.53
CA THR A 104 6.26 -1.28 15.51
C THR A 104 4.90 -1.28 14.82
N TYR A 105 4.76 -0.52 13.72
CA TYR A 105 3.53 -0.52 12.92
C TYR A 105 3.22 -1.91 12.34
N ILE A 106 4.24 -2.62 11.82
CA ILE A 106 4.07 -3.96 11.25
C ILE A 106 3.57 -4.94 12.33
N SER A 107 4.21 -4.95 13.50
CA SER A 107 3.88 -5.82 14.63
C SER A 107 2.45 -5.58 15.13
N GLU A 108 2.09 -4.33 15.39
CA GLU A 108 0.75 -3.96 15.84
C GLU A 108 -0.32 -4.26 14.79
N SER A 109 -0.02 -4.02 13.49
CA SER A 109 -0.93 -4.39 12.40
C SER A 109 -1.17 -5.89 12.35
N ILE A 110 -0.13 -6.71 12.47
CA ILE A 110 -0.25 -8.18 12.53
C ILE A 110 -1.05 -8.62 13.77
N HIS A 111 -0.80 -7.99 14.92
CA HIS A 111 -1.54 -8.29 16.15
C HIS A 111 -3.04 -8.00 16.02
N GLU A 112 -3.40 -6.86 15.45
CA GLU A 112 -4.82 -6.50 15.19
C GLU A 112 -5.47 -7.42 14.15
N VAL A 113 -4.71 -7.96 13.19
CA VAL A 113 -5.21 -8.99 12.26
C VAL A 113 -5.43 -10.33 12.96
N TYR A 114 -4.54 -10.76 13.86
CA TYR A 114 -4.77 -11.97 14.67
C TYR A 114 -6.01 -11.84 15.55
N LYS A 115 -6.21 -10.68 16.17
CA LYS A 115 -7.41 -10.39 16.95
C LYS A 115 -8.67 -10.46 16.07
N THR A 116 -8.65 -9.81 14.90
CA THR A 116 -9.75 -9.85 13.93
C THR A 116 -10.05 -11.29 13.46
N LEU A 117 -9.01 -12.10 13.22
CA LEU A 117 -9.14 -13.52 12.87
C LEU A 117 -9.84 -14.32 13.98
N PHE A 118 -9.44 -14.11 15.22
CA PHE A 118 -10.05 -14.77 16.37
C PHE A 118 -11.51 -14.34 16.57
N GLU A 119 -11.80 -13.04 16.48
CA GLU A 119 -13.17 -12.51 16.58
C GLU A 119 -14.07 -13.07 15.46
N ALA A 120 -13.57 -13.10 14.22
CA ALA A 120 -14.28 -13.69 13.09
C ALA A 120 -14.57 -15.18 13.31
N LEU A 121 -13.58 -15.93 13.79
CA LEU A 121 -13.75 -17.36 14.11
C LEU A 121 -14.82 -17.58 15.19
N VAL A 122 -14.81 -16.79 16.26
CA VAL A 122 -15.80 -16.89 17.34
C VAL A 122 -17.20 -16.58 16.82
N LEU A 123 -17.37 -15.52 16.03
CA LEU A 123 -18.67 -15.16 15.44
C LEU A 123 -19.18 -16.24 14.50
N VAL A 124 -18.33 -16.80 13.65
CA VAL A 124 -18.68 -17.91 12.76
C VAL A 124 -19.13 -19.13 13.57
N ILE A 125 -18.42 -19.51 14.63
CA ILE A 125 -18.79 -20.63 15.51
C ILE A 125 -20.18 -20.40 16.13
N ILE A 126 -20.45 -19.19 16.62
CA ILE A 126 -21.75 -18.84 17.20
C ILE A 126 -22.88 -19.00 16.17
N VAL A 127 -22.67 -18.48 14.95
CA VAL A 127 -23.68 -18.58 13.87
C VAL A 127 -23.89 -20.01 13.44
N VAL A 128 -22.85 -20.79 13.30
CA VAL A 128 -22.92 -22.23 12.96
C VAL A 128 -23.68 -22.99 14.03
N PHE A 129 -23.40 -22.72 15.32
CA PHE A 129 -24.13 -23.33 16.43
C PHE A 129 -25.63 -22.99 16.41
N LEU A 130 -25.96 -21.71 16.20
CA LEU A 130 -27.36 -21.26 16.08
C LEU A 130 -28.08 -21.88 14.88
N SER A 131 -27.35 -22.15 13.83
CA SER A 131 -27.86 -22.69 12.57
C SER A 131 -28.10 -24.20 12.64
N LEU A 132 -27.10 -24.97 13.12
CA LEU A 132 -27.18 -26.43 13.25
C LEU A 132 -27.96 -26.88 14.49
N GLN A 133 -28.08 -26.01 15.52
CA GLN A 133 -28.84 -26.27 16.75
C GLN A 133 -28.39 -27.52 17.52
N SER A 134 -27.18 -28.01 17.22
CA SER A 134 -26.59 -29.22 17.81
C SER A 134 -25.09 -28.98 18.04
N TRP A 135 -24.64 -29.06 19.31
CA TRP A 135 -23.21 -28.87 19.62
C TRP A 135 -22.33 -29.93 18.96
N ARG A 136 -22.84 -31.16 18.76
CA ARG A 136 -22.12 -32.25 18.09
C ARG A 136 -21.91 -31.98 16.62
N ALA A 137 -22.93 -31.47 15.96
CA ALA A 137 -22.87 -31.05 14.56
C ALA A 137 -21.92 -29.86 14.39
N THR A 138 -21.93 -28.93 15.35
CA THR A 138 -21.08 -27.72 15.33
C THR A 138 -19.59 -28.01 15.49
N VAL A 139 -19.23 -29.04 16.30
CA VAL A 139 -17.81 -29.43 16.47
C VAL A 139 -17.15 -29.82 15.16
N ILE A 140 -17.88 -30.36 14.20
CA ILE A 140 -17.33 -30.85 12.92
C ILE A 140 -16.74 -29.68 12.09
N PRO A 141 -17.49 -28.61 11.79
CA PRO A 141 -16.93 -27.44 11.13
C PRO A 141 -15.85 -26.74 11.97
N ILE A 142 -15.98 -26.72 13.32
CA ILE A 142 -14.98 -26.09 14.21
C ILE A 142 -13.61 -26.77 14.09
N VAL A 143 -13.55 -28.07 13.93
CA VAL A 143 -12.30 -28.83 13.77
C VAL A 143 -11.76 -28.70 12.35
N ALA A 144 -12.63 -28.59 11.35
CA ALA A 144 -12.24 -28.46 9.96
C ALA A 144 -11.45 -27.17 9.66
N VAL A 145 -11.82 -26.05 10.31
CA VAL A 145 -11.19 -24.73 10.08
C VAL A 145 -9.71 -24.72 10.47
N PRO A 146 -9.31 -25.02 11.72
CA PRO A 146 -7.89 -25.02 12.08
C PRO A 146 -7.04 -25.93 11.21
N ILE A 147 -7.55 -27.10 10.84
CA ILE A 147 -6.83 -28.06 10.01
C ILE A 147 -6.55 -27.50 8.62
N SER A 148 -7.55 -26.86 8.01
CA SER A 148 -7.39 -26.22 6.71
C SER A 148 -6.45 -25.01 6.77
N LEU A 149 -6.54 -24.19 7.84
CA LEU A 149 -5.64 -23.05 8.02
C LEU A 149 -4.19 -23.46 8.26
N ILE A 150 -3.96 -24.45 9.15
CA ILE A 150 -2.61 -24.97 9.41
C ILE A 150 -2.03 -25.60 8.14
N GLY A 151 -2.85 -26.34 7.40
CA GLY A 151 -2.44 -26.88 6.10
C GLY A 151 -2.05 -25.77 5.12
N THR A 152 -2.78 -24.65 5.12
CA THR A 152 -2.46 -23.49 4.26
C THR A 152 -1.11 -22.88 4.63
N PHE A 153 -0.77 -22.75 5.93
CA PHE A 153 0.56 -22.32 6.36
C PHE A 153 1.67 -23.25 5.84
N GLY A 154 1.43 -24.56 5.84
CA GLY A 154 2.38 -25.53 5.28
C GLY A 154 2.63 -25.31 3.78
N PHE A 155 1.58 -25.05 3.01
CA PHE A 155 1.73 -24.73 1.58
C PHE A 155 2.37 -23.35 1.35
N MET A 156 2.06 -22.35 2.17
CA MET A 156 2.73 -21.05 2.10
C MET A 156 4.24 -21.19 2.28
N LEU A 157 4.67 -22.04 3.21
CA LEU A 157 6.09 -22.35 3.42
C LEU A 157 6.73 -22.99 2.17
N ILE A 158 6.03 -23.94 1.53
CA ILE A 158 6.50 -24.58 0.29
C ILE A 158 6.64 -23.60 -0.86
N PHE A 159 5.69 -22.64 -0.99
CA PHE A 159 5.72 -21.60 -2.02
C PHE A 159 6.64 -20.41 -1.69
N GLY A 160 7.29 -20.42 -0.53
CA GLY A 160 8.16 -19.34 -0.08
C GLY A 160 7.41 -18.05 0.25
N PHE A 161 6.14 -18.12 0.66
CA PHE A 161 5.36 -16.98 1.09
C PHE A 161 5.59 -16.69 2.56
N SER A 162 5.74 -15.41 2.88
CA SER A 162 5.81 -14.93 4.26
C SER A 162 4.42 -14.72 4.86
N LEU A 163 4.35 -14.71 6.19
CA LEU A 163 3.18 -14.18 6.90
C LEU A 163 3.23 -12.65 6.83
N ASN A 164 2.27 -12.07 6.16
CA ASN A 164 2.11 -10.62 5.99
C ASN A 164 0.62 -10.25 5.99
N MET A 165 0.33 -8.95 5.96
CA MET A 165 -1.05 -8.44 5.98
C MET A 165 -1.94 -9.10 4.94
N LEU A 166 -1.47 -9.25 3.70
CA LEU A 166 -2.26 -9.82 2.60
C LEU A 166 -2.59 -11.30 2.79
N THR A 167 -1.58 -12.09 3.19
CA THR A 167 -1.79 -13.52 3.43
C THR A 167 -2.69 -13.76 4.63
N LEU A 168 -2.56 -12.96 5.69
CA LEU A 168 -3.41 -13.02 6.88
C LEU A 168 -4.84 -12.56 6.58
N LEU A 169 -5.03 -11.49 5.79
CA LEU A 169 -6.36 -11.07 5.32
C LEU A 169 -7.02 -12.17 4.48
N GLY A 170 -6.24 -12.82 3.59
CA GLY A 170 -6.71 -13.99 2.84
C GLY A 170 -7.17 -15.13 3.75
N LEU A 171 -6.48 -15.37 4.86
CA LEU A 171 -6.86 -16.39 5.84
C LEU A 171 -8.14 -16.03 6.61
N ILE A 172 -8.35 -14.75 7.00
CA ILE A 172 -9.61 -14.32 7.63
C ILE A 172 -10.78 -14.62 6.70
N LEU A 173 -10.65 -14.26 5.42
CA LEU A 173 -11.66 -14.52 4.41
C LEU A 173 -11.87 -16.02 4.17
N ALA A 174 -10.79 -16.80 4.21
CA ALA A 174 -10.84 -18.25 4.05
C ALA A 174 -11.63 -18.95 5.18
N ILE A 175 -11.65 -18.42 6.42
CA ILE A 175 -12.44 -19.00 7.52
C ILE A 175 -13.90 -19.18 7.12
N GLY A 176 -14.51 -18.13 6.59
CA GLY A 176 -15.91 -18.17 6.19
C GLY A 176 -16.20 -19.15 5.05
N ILE A 177 -15.24 -19.30 4.12
CA ILE A 177 -15.35 -20.22 2.97
C ILE A 177 -15.17 -21.68 3.41
N VAL A 178 -14.17 -21.92 4.25
CA VAL A 178 -13.80 -23.26 4.75
C VAL A 178 -14.92 -23.86 5.61
N VAL A 179 -15.57 -23.07 6.45
CA VAL A 179 -16.69 -23.49 7.27
C VAL A 179 -17.88 -23.98 6.42
N ASP A 180 -18.10 -23.33 5.29
CA ASP A 180 -19.26 -23.58 4.40
C ASP A 180 -19.27 -25.02 3.87
N ASP A 181 -18.14 -25.55 3.38
CA ASP A 181 -18.07 -26.92 2.84
C ASP A 181 -18.42 -27.97 3.92
N ALA A 182 -17.89 -27.79 5.14
CA ALA A 182 -18.19 -28.69 6.27
C ALA A 182 -19.66 -28.59 6.71
N ILE A 183 -20.26 -27.38 6.70
CA ILE A 183 -21.69 -27.20 7.05
C ILE A 183 -22.60 -27.93 6.05
N VAL A 184 -22.32 -27.81 4.75
CA VAL A 184 -23.12 -28.47 3.71
C VAL A 184 -23.12 -29.99 3.89
N VAL A 185 -21.99 -30.59 4.26
CA VAL A 185 -21.89 -32.02 4.54
C VAL A 185 -22.72 -32.39 5.77
N VAL A 186 -22.52 -31.70 6.88
CA VAL A 186 -23.19 -31.98 8.15
C VAL A 186 -24.71 -31.85 8.01
N GLU A 187 -25.18 -30.78 7.39
CA GLU A 187 -26.62 -30.50 7.21
C GLU A 187 -27.28 -31.55 6.33
N ASN A 188 -26.61 -31.96 5.23
CA ASN A 188 -27.18 -32.99 4.36
C ASN A 188 -27.26 -34.36 5.05
N VAL A 189 -26.26 -34.70 5.86
CA VAL A 189 -26.27 -35.92 6.68
C VAL A 189 -27.39 -35.87 7.71
N GLU A 190 -27.54 -34.76 8.46
CA GLU A 190 -28.64 -34.60 9.43
C GLU A 190 -30.01 -34.67 8.78
N ARG A 191 -30.20 -34.05 7.59
CA ARG A 191 -31.42 -34.09 6.83
C ARG A 191 -31.81 -35.54 6.45
N ILE A 192 -30.86 -36.32 5.90
CA ILE A 192 -31.12 -37.71 5.52
C ILE A 192 -31.40 -38.57 6.74
N MET A 193 -30.71 -38.33 7.88
CA MET A 193 -30.99 -39.00 9.12
C MET A 193 -32.43 -38.75 9.64
N GLU A 194 -32.92 -37.50 9.50
CA GLU A 194 -34.27 -37.13 9.96
C GLU A 194 -35.35 -37.62 9.01
N GLU A 195 -35.18 -37.48 7.68
CA GLU A 195 -36.18 -37.83 6.65
C GLU A 195 -36.31 -39.38 6.48
N GLU A 196 -35.16 -40.06 6.41
CA GLU A 196 -35.17 -41.52 6.09
C GLU A 196 -34.90 -42.41 7.33
N LYS A 197 -34.66 -41.80 8.50
CA LYS A 197 -34.40 -42.50 9.78
C LYS A 197 -33.25 -43.52 9.69
N LEU A 198 -32.22 -43.19 8.90
CA LEU A 198 -31.02 -43.99 8.74
C LEU A 198 -30.03 -43.78 9.90
N SER A 199 -29.15 -44.78 10.07
CA SER A 199 -28.02 -44.66 10.99
C SER A 199 -27.05 -43.54 10.53
N PRO A 200 -26.29 -42.91 11.44
CA PRO A 200 -25.32 -41.89 11.04
C PRO A 200 -24.35 -42.35 9.93
N TYR A 201 -23.90 -43.57 9.98
CA TYR A 201 -23.03 -44.13 8.97
C TYR A 201 -23.70 -44.28 7.60
N GLU A 202 -24.91 -44.85 7.54
CA GLU A 202 -25.65 -45.02 6.28
C GLU A 202 -26.10 -43.70 5.69
N ALA A 203 -26.56 -42.76 6.56
CA ALA A 203 -26.93 -41.42 6.14
C ALA A 203 -25.71 -40.66 5.57
N THR A 204 -24.53 -40.78 6.19
CA THR A 204 -23.30 -40.17 5.71
C THR A 204 -22.91 -40.72 4.34
N LYS A 205 -22.95 -42.05 4.17
CA LYS A 205 -22.63 -42.70 2.88
C LYS A 205 -23.55 -42.17 1.77
N LYS A 206 -24.86 -42.12 2.02
CA LYS A 206 -25.84 -41.65 1.06
C LYS A 206 -25.72 -40.16 0.76
N ALA A 207 -25.40 -39.37 1.78
CA ALA A 207 -25.17 -37.92 1.63
C ALA A 207 -23.95 -37.66 0.73
N MET A 208 -22.86 -38.41 0.91
CA MET A 208 -21.64 -38.21 0.13
C MET A 208 -21.79 -38.66 -1.33
N ASP A 209 -22.57 -39.67 -1.62
CA ASP A 209 -22.85 -40.10 -2.99
C ASP A 209 -23.50 -38.98 -3.83
N GLY A 210 -24.35 -38.14 -3.22
CA GLY A 210 -24.99 -37.01 -3.89
C GLY A 210 -24.22 -35.68 -3.83
N LEU A 211 -23.33 -35.49 -2.80
CA LEU A 211 -22.68 -34.20 -2.58
C LEU A 211 -21.25 -34.10 -3.12
N THR A 212 -20.55 -35.22 -3.26
CA THR A 212 -19.11 -35.21 -3.64
C THR A 212 -18.85 -34.43 -4.91
N GLY A 213 -19.63 -34.67 -5.96
CA GLY A 213 -19.51 -33.95 -7.23
C GLY A 213 -19.74 -32.46 -7.08
N ALA A 214 -20.78 -32.05 -6.36
CA ALA A 214 -21.14 -30.66 -6.16
C ALA A 214 -20.07 -29.90 -5.33
N LEU A 215 -19.50 -30.51 -4.28
CA LEU A 215 -18.45 -29.91 -3.47
C LEU A 215 -17.15 -29.72 -4.26
N ILE A 216 -16.71 -30.71 -5.00
CA ILE A 216 -15.54 -30.60 -5.88
C ILE A 216 -15.77 -29.48 -6.91
N ALA A 217 -16.92 -29.46 -7.54
CA ALA A 217 -17.28 -28.48 -8.55
C ALA A 217 -17.24 -27.04 -8.03
N THR A 218 -17.92 -26.79 -6.92
CA THR A 218 -17.96 -25.43 -6.34
C THR A 218 -16.58 -24.95 -5.89
N SER A 219 -15.79 -25.80 -5.28
CA SER A 219 -14.46 -25.46 -4.83
C SER A 219 -13.47 -25.23 -5.97
N MET A 220 -13.57 -26.03 -7.02
CA MET A 220 -12.77 -25.85 -8.22
C MET A 220 -13.15 -24.56 -8.98
N VAL A 221 -14.42 -24.20 -9.05
CA VAL A 221 -14.84 -22.91 -9.61
C VAL A 221 -14.29 -21.75 -8.78
N LEU A 222 -14.36 -21.85 -7.44
CA LEU A 222 -13.84 -20.83 -6.57
C LEU A 222 -12.32 -20.69 -6.71
N ALA A 223 -11.58 -21.80 -6.76
CA ALA A 223 -10.15 -21.79 -7.05
C ALA A 223 -9.83 -21.18 -8.44
N ALA A 224 -10.63 -21.51 -9.45
CA ALA A 224 -10.47 -21.00 -10.81
C ALA A 224 -10.65 -19.48 -10.93
N VAL A 225 -11.37 -18.84 -10.03
CA VAL A 225 -11.47 -17.37 -9.93
C VAL A 225 -10.12 -16.74 -9.60
N PHE A 226 -9.32 -17.41 -8.76
CA PHE A 226 -8.04 -16.87 -8.29
C PHE A 226 -6.86 -17.20 -9.21
N VAL A 227 -6.98 -18.20 -10.07
CA VAL A 227 -5.90 -18.61 -11.00
C VAL A 227 -5.50 -17.47 -11.94
N PRO A 228 -6.39 -16.79 -12.68
CA PRO A 228 -6.00 -15.73 -13.60
C PRO A 228 -5.30 -14.56 -12.89
N VAL A 229 -5.75 -14.25 -11.69
CA VAL A 229 -5.26 -13.14 -10.88
C VAL A 229 -3.83 -13.39 -10.40
N SER A 230 -3.44 -14.64 -10.21
CA SER A 230 -2.08 -15.04 -9.82
C SER A 230 -1.02 -14.84 -10.90
N PHE A 231 -1.41 -14.63 -12.15
CA PHE A 231 -0.51 -14.43 -13.29
C PHE A 231 -0.28 -12.94 -13.64
N LEU A 232 -0.84 -12.03 -12.87
CA LEU A 232 -0.62 -10.60 -13.07
C LEU A 232 0.84 -10.22 -12.82
N SER A 233 1.33 -9.24 -13.56
CA SER A 233 2.68 -8.70 -13.44
C SER A 233 2.70 -7.41 -12.62
N GLY A 234 3.91 -6.97 -12.25
CA GLY A 234 4.12 -5.74 -11.50
C GLY A 234 3.82 -5.87 -10.00
N ILE A 235 3.81 -4.75 -9.29
CA ILE A 235 3.56 -4.70 -7.84
C ILE A 235 2.15 -5.16 -7.52
N THR A 236 1.16 -4.68 -8.26
CA THR A 236 -0.23 -5.13 -8.13
C THR A 236 -0.35 -6.64 -8.28
N GLY A 237 0.35 -7.23 -9.27
CA GLY A 237 0.38 -8.68 -9.45
C GLY A 237 0.96 -9.44 -8.26
N GLN A 238 1.99 -8.91 -7.60
CA GLN A 238 2.56 -9.52 -6.40
C GLN A 238 1.58 -9.47 -5.21
N LEU A 239 0.87 -8.35 -5.03
CA LEU A 239 -0.17 -8.22 -4.01
C LEU A 239 -1.29 -9.24 -4.24
N TYR A 240 -1.84 -9.29 -5.44
CA TYR A 240 -2.89 -10.24 -5.80
C TYR A 240 -2.46 -11.69 -5.71
N ARG A 241 -1.23 -12.01 -6.11
CA ARG A 241 -0.72 -13.39 -6.13
C ARG A 241 -0.67 -14.00 -4.74
N GLN A 242 -0.10 -13.31 -3.76
CA GLN A 242 0.00 -13.83 -2.39
C GLN A 242 -1.38 -14.08 -1.78
N PHE A 243 -2.29 -13.13 -1.94
CA PHE A 243 -3.67 -13.24 -1.49
C PHE A 243 -4.41 -14.39 -2.20
N SER A 244 -4.38 -14.42 -3.52
CA SER A 244 -5.11 -15.38 -4.35
C SER A 244 -4.65 -16.82 -4.13
N VAL A 245 -3.34 -17.05 -4.07
CA VAL A 245 -2.78 -18.40 -3.82
C VAL A 245 -3.15 -18.87 -2.42
N THR A 246 -3.07 -18.00 -1.41
CA THR A 246 -3.45 -18.33 -0.04
C THR A 246 -4.91 -18.80 0.04
N ILE A 247 -5.83 -18.09 -0.59
CA ILE A 247 -7.26 -18.46 -0.60
C ILE A 247 -7.48 -19.74 -1.42
N ALA A 248 -6.90 -19.83 -2.62
CA ALA A 248 -7.06 -21.00 -3.48
C ALA A 248 -6.61 -22.30 -2.78
N VAL A 249 -5.46 -22.26 -2.12
CA VAL A 249 -4.95 -23.38 -1.32
C VAL A 249 -5.87 -23.69 -0.14
N SER A 250 -6.33 -22.68 0.58
CA SER A 250 -7.27 -22.86 1.70
C SER A 250 -8.56 -23.53 1.26
N VAL A 251 -9.11 -23.15 0.10
CA VAL A 251 -10.33 -23.73 -0.48
C VAL A 251 -10.10 -25.18 -0.89
N ILE A 252 -8.98 -25.49 -1.54
CA ILE A 252 -8.64 -26.87 -1.93
C ILE A 252 -8.51 -27.76 -0.69
N LEU A 253 -7.82 -27.30 0.34
CA LEU A 253 -7.67 -28.01 1.59
C LEU A 253 -9.01 -28.19 2.32
N SER A 254 -9.86 -27.14 2.31
CA SER A 254 -11.23 -27.22 2.83
C SER A 254 -12.00 -28.35 2.19
N THR A 255 -11.93 -28.46 0.85
CA THR A 255 -12.61 -29.52 0.11
C THR A 255 -12.08 -30.90 0.48
N VAL A 256 -10.78 -31.06 0.61
CA VAL A 256 -10.18 -32.33 1.06
C VAL A 256 -10.68 -32.69 2.46
N VAL A 257 -10.72 -31.73 3.39
CA VAL A 257 -11.22 -31.91 4.75
C VAL A 257 -12.72 -32.25 4.75
N ALA A 258 -13.52 -31.56 3.93
CA ALA A 258 -14.97 -31.80 3.79
C ALA A 258 -15.28 -33.15 3.16
N LEU A 259 -14.42 -33.68 2.30
CA LEU A 259 -14.60 -35.00 1.67
C LEU A 259 -14.03 -36.18 2.49
N THR A 260 -13.15 -35.90 3.44
CA THR A 260 -12.48 -36.95 4.24
C THR A 260 -12.86 -36.86 5.71
N LEU A 261 -12.42 -35.82 6.42
CA LEU A 261 -12.58 -35.70 7.86
C LEU A 261 -14.05 -35.46 8.26
N SER A 262 -14.76 -34.55 7.56
CA SER A 262 -16.12 -34.19 7.94
C SER A 262 -17.08 -35.37 7.88
N PRO A 263 -17.08 -36.24 6.82
CA PRO A 263 -17.93 -37.42 6.78
C PRO A 263 -17.60 -38.44 7.90
N VAL A 264 -16.31 -38.65 8.17
CA VAL A 264 -15.88 -39.55 9.25
C VAL A 264 -16.40 -39.03 10.59
N MET A 265 -16.22 -37.75 10.88
CA MET A 265 -16.75 -37.15 12.10
C MET A 265 -18.28 -37.18 12.16
N CYS A 266 -18.99 -37.00 11.05
CA CYS A 266 -20.44 -37.17 10.98
C CYS A 266 -20.86 -38.59 11.42
N SER A 267 -20.21 -39.60 10.86
CA SER A 267 -20.54 -40.99 11.16
C SER A 267 -20.27 -41.40 12.62
N LEU A 268 -19.28 -40.77 13.28
CA LEU A 268 -18.83 -41.08 14.64
C LEU A 268 -19.54 -40.22 15.72
N ILE A 269 -19.78 -38.96 15.47
CA ILE A 269 -20.18 -37.99 16.50
C ILE A 269 -21.70 -37.73 16.47
N LEU A 270 -22.34 -37.74 15.29
CA LEU A 270 -23.75 -37.46 15.18
C LEU A 270 -24.60 -38.57 15.83
N LYS A 271 -25.73 -38.21 16.38
CA LYS A 271 -26.71 -39.11 16.94
C LYS A 271 -28.09 -38.81 16.38
N PRO A 272 -28.95 -39.82 16.17
CA PRO A 272 -30.32 -39.58 15.77
C PRO A 272 -31.01 -38.63 16.74
N THR A 273 -31.65 -37.59 16.21
CA THR A 273 -32.40 -36.62 17.03
C THR A 273 -33.78 -37.17 17.30
N ASP A 274 -34.20 -37.16 18.57
CA ASP A 274 -35.54 -37.55 18.95
C ASP A 274 -36.51 -36.41 18.51
N PRO A 275 -37.47 -36.67 17.61
CA PRO A 275 -38.41 -35.65 17.12
C PRO A 275 -39.31 -35.08 18.22
N ASN A 276 -39.48 -35.80 19.34
CA ASN A 276 -40.38 -35.41 20.42
C ASN A 276 -39.73 -34.56 21.51
N LYS A 277 -38.43 -34.29 21.45
CA LYS A 277 -37.76 -33.40 22.41
C LYS A 277 -38.14 -31.95 22.16
N PRO A 278 -38.63 -31.21 23.14
CA PRO A 278 -38.95 -29.80 22.98
C PRO A 278 -37.69 -29.01 22.69
N LYS A 279 -37.66 -28.34 21.50
CA LYS A 279 -36.59 -27.45 21.13
C LYS A 279 -36.61 -26.17 22.00
N ASN A 280 -35.45 -25.62 22.34
CA ASN A 280 -35.32 -24.40 23.10
C ASN A 280 -36.13 -23.26 22.43
N ARG A 281 -36.68 -22.32 23.21
CA ARG A 281 -37.48 -21.17 22.72
C ARG A 281 -36.72 -20.36 21.62
N VAL A 282 -35.41 -20.19 21.75
CA VAL A 282 -34.57 -19.51 20.76
C VAL A 282 -34.54 -20.26 19.45
N PHE A 283 -34.34 -21.58 19.48
CA PHE A 283 -34.32 -22.40 18.27
C PHE A 283 -35.69 -22.48 17.59
N THR A 284 -36.77 -22.49 18.37
CA THR A 284 -38.14 -22.45 17.85
C THR A 284 -38.39 -21.11 17.13
N PHE A 285 -37.94 -20.00 17.71
CA PHE A 285 -38.01 -18.66 17.07
C PHE A 285 -37.25 -18.62 15.76
N ILE A 286 -35.98 -19.08 15.73
CA ILE A 286 -35.14 -19.12 14.52
C ILE A 286 -35.83 -19.97 13.45
N ASN A 287 -36.29 -21.17 13.79
CA ASN A 287 -36.93 -22.07 12.81
C ASN A 287 -38.23 -21.47 12.25
N LYS A 288 -39.03 -20.78 13.08
CA LYS A 288 -40.22 -20.06 12.60
C LYS A 288 -39.87 -18.96 11.58
N TRP A 289 -38.80 -18.16 11.84
CA TRP A 289 -38.37 -17.12 10.93
C TRP A 289 -37.81 -17.71 9.64
N LEU A 290 -37.05 -18.78 9.70
CA LEU A 290 -36.54 -19.51 8.53
C LEU A 290 -37.68 -20.09 7.67
N ALA A 291 -38.72 -20.68 8.30
CA ALA A 291 -39.88 -21.19 7.58
C ALA A 291 -40.68 -20.07 6.88
N ILE A 292 -40.90 -18.94 7.58
CA ILE A 292 -41.53 -17.77 6.98
C ILE A 292 -40.67 -17.22 5.82
N GLY A 293 -39.37 -17.14 6.00
CA GLY A 293 -38.42 -16.71 4.97
C GLY A 293 -38.49 -17.60 3.72
N ASN A 294 -38.44 -18.92 3.90
CA ASN A 294 -38.50 -19.88 2.81
C ASN A 294 -39.85 -19.77 2.03
N THR A 295 -40.98 -19.66 2.74
CA THR A 295 -42.29 -19.47 2.09
C THR A 295 -42.34 -18.19 1.28
N LYS A 296 -41.86 -17.07 1.82
CA LYS A 296 -41.76 -15.78 1.10
C LYS A 296 -40.78 -15.84 -0.07
N TYR A 297 -39.67 -16.54 0.07
CA TYR A 297 -38.67 -16.72 -0.99
C TYR A 297 -39.24 -17.48 -2.18
N VAL A 298 -39.86 -18.64 -1.95
CA VAL A 298 -40.52 -19.44 -3.02
C VAL A 298 -41.65 -18.65 -3.69
N ALA A 299 -42.44 -17.91 -2.90
CA ALA A 299 -43.50 -17.03 -3.45
C ALA A 299 -42.90 -15.89 -4.27
N GLY A 300 -41.75 -15.34 -3.88
CA GLY A 300 -40.96 -14.37 -4.61
C GLY A 300 -40.51 -14.90 -5.97
N ILE A 301 -39.92 -16.10 -5.99
CA ILE A 301 -39.46 -16.73 -7.26
C ILE A 301 -40.65 -16.96 -8.20
N LYS A 302 -41.79 -17.48 -7.67
CA LYS A 302 -42.99 -17.64 -8.49
C LYS A 302 -43.44 -16.34 -9.15
N ARG A 303 -43.39 -15.21 -8.43
CA ARG A 303 -43.73 -13.88 -8.94
C ARG A 303 -42.73 -13.40 -9.99
N VAL A 304 -41.43 -13.60 -9.74
CA VAL A 304 -40.31 -13.23 -10.64
C VAL A 304 -40.42 -14.00 -11.96
N VAL A 305 -40.63 -15.33 -11.90
CA VAL A 305 -40.78 -16.18 -13.09
C VAL A 305 -42.06 -15.82 -13.91
N LYS A 306 -43.14 -15.36 -13.25
CA LYS A 306 -44.37 -14.93 -13.91
C LYS A 306 -44.24 -13.62 -14.67
N HIS A 307 -43.29 -12.74 -14.29
CA HIS A 307 -43.16 -11.39 -14.86
C HIS A 307 -41.77 -11.14 -15.48
N PRO A 308 -41.33 -11.92 -16.50
CA PRO A 308 -39.96 -11.89 -17.00
C PRO A 308 -39.54 -10.51 -17.55
N ARG A 309 -40.43 -9.76 -18.20
CA ARG A 309 -40.09 -8.43 -18.73
C ARG A 309 -39.71 -7.44 -17.64
N ARG A 310 -40.44 -7.45 -16.51
CA ARG A 310 -40.13 -6.55 -15.38
C ARG A 310 -38.77 -6.89 -14.74
N VAL A 311 -38.44 -8.18 -14.65
CA VAL A 311 -37.16 -8.65 -14.08
C VAL A 311 -36.01 -8.28 -14.99
N ILE A 312 -36.12 -8.41 -16.30
CA ILE A 312 -35.07 -7.99 -17.25
C ILE A 312 -34.87 -6.48 -17.21
N VAL A 313 -35.95 -5.68 -17.12
CA VAL A 313 -35.83 -4.21 -16.95
C VAL A 313 -35.15 -3.88 -15.60
N GLY A 314 -35.56 -4.52 -14.49
CA GLY A 314 -34.94 -4.36 -13.20
C GLY A 314 -33.46 -4.73 -13.20
N PHE A 315 -33.10 -5.82 -13.89
CA PHE A 315 -31.69 -6.20 -14.05
C PHE A 315 -30.90 -5.18 -14.92
N GLY A 316 -31.51 -4.63 -15.95
CA GLY A 316 -30.94 -3.51 -16.73
C GLY A 316 -30.64 -2.30 -15.84
N ILE A 317 -31.53 -1.97 -14.90
CA ILE A 317 -31.30 -0.91 -13.91
C ILE A 317 -30.11 -1.25 -13.00
N VAL A 318 -29.99 -2.50 -12.57
CA VAL A 318 -28.82 -2.96 -11.77
C VAL A 318 -27.50 -2.67 -12.51
N ILE A 319 -27.42 -3.00 -13.79
CA ILE A 319 -26.23 -2.74 -14.61
C ILE A 319 -25.95 -1.23 -14.72
N ILE A 320 -26.98 -0.42 -14.96
CA ILE A 320 -26.82 1.05 -15.01
C ILE A 320 -26.34 1.58 -13.67
N CYS A 321 -26.90 1.10 -12.56
CA CYS A 321 -26.47 1.50 -11.22
C CYS A 321 -25.00 1.13 -10.94
N ILE A 322 -24.52 -0.06 -11.38
CA ILE A 322 -23.11 -0.43 -11.26
C ILE A 322 -22.22 0.59 -11.98
N PHE A 323 -22.54 0.96 -13.22
CA PHE A 323 -21.79 1.97 -13.96
C PHE A 323 -21.83 3.35 -13.28
N MET A 324 -22.97 3.70 -12.71
CA MET A 324 -23.10 4.97 -11.98
C MET A 324 -22.23 4.96 -10.70
N PHE A 325 -22.31 3.92 -9.89
CA PHE A 325 -21.49 3.79 -8.67
C PHE A 325 -20.00 3.66 -8.99
N HIS A 326 -19.63 2.94 -10.04
CA HIS A 326 -18.25 2.87 -10.49
C HIS A 326 -17.66 4.24 -10.83
N ARG A 327 -18.48 5.16 -11.34
CA ARG A 327 -18.08 6.55 -11.61
C ARG A 327 -18.14 7.45 -10.37
N LEU A 328 -19.00 7.13 -9.43
CA LEU A 328 -19.20 7.92 -8.20
C LEU A 328 -18.13 7.62 -7.15
N VAL A 329 -17.74 6.33 -7.01
CA VAL A 329 -16.74 5.89 -6.04
C VAL A 329 -15.35 6.31 -6.52
N PRO A 330 -14.64 7.13 -5.73
CA PRO A 330 -13.29 7.58 -6.10
C PRO A 330 -12.32 6.40 -6.18
N THR A 331 -11.29 6.55 -6.99
CA THR A 331 -10.27 5.50 -7.19
C THR A 331 -8.96 5.87 -6.52
N SER A 332 -8.29 4.88 -5.95
CA SER A 332 -6.93 4.99 -5.44
C SER A 332 -6.15 3.69 -5.68
N PHE A 333 -4.83 3.72 -5.46
CA PHE A 333 -4.01 2.50 -5.57
C PHE A 333 -4.14 1.64 -4.32
N LEU A 334 -3.84 2.21 -3.17
CA LEU A 334 -3.94 1.59 -1.84
C LEU A 334 -4.48 2.64 -0.87
N PRO A 335 -5.26 2.24 0.14
CA PRO A 335 -5.77 3.17 1.13
C PRO A 335 -4.63 3.71 1.99
N THR A 336 -4.75 4.95 2.43
CA THR A 336 -3.80 5.54 3.38
C THR A 336 -3.99 4.92 4.76
N GLU A 337 -2.88 4.45 5.34
CA GLU A 337 -2.86 3.84 6.67
C GLU A 337 -2.21 4.78 7.68
N ASP A 338 -2.69 4.76 8.92
CA ASP A 338 -2.02 5.40 10.03
C ASP A 338 -0.81 4.56 10.47
N GLN A 339 0.37 4.96 10.01
CA GLN A 339 1.64 4.27 10.34
C GLN A 339 2.28 4.76 11.65
N GLY A 340 1.61 5.63 12.40
CA GLY A 340 2.12 6.14 13.67
C GLY A 340 3.04 7.35 13.55
N PHE A 341 3.26 7.89 12.36
CA PHE A 341 4.07 9.08 12.14
C PHE A 341 3.67 9.84 10.88
N PHE A 342 4.07 11.10 10.83
CA PHE A 342 3.98 11.94 9.64
C PHE A 342 5.21 12.84 9.55
N THR A 343 5.42 13.46 8.40
CA THR A 343 6.52 14.38 8.18
C THR A 343 6.03 15.80 7.98
N VAL A 344 6.77 16.74 8.54
CA VAL A 344 6.58 18.19 8.34
C VAL A 344 7.83 18.72 7.68
N GLU A 345 7.71 19.36 6.53
CA GLU A 345 8.81 20.04 5.88
C GLU A 345 8.60 21.55 5.97
N LEU A 346 9.58 22.22 6.51
CA LEU A 346 9.65 23.69 6.58
C LEU A 346 10.52 24.19 5.44
N GLU A 347 9.97 25.06 4.60
CA GLU A 347 10.64 25.68 3.47
C GLU A 347 10.72 27.18 3.69
N LEU A 348 11.93 27.68 3.95
CA LEU A 348 12.24 29.10 4.07
C LEU A 348 12.63 29.66 2.70
N PRO A 349 12.65 30.99 2.52
CA PRO A 349 13.15 31.62 1.30
C PRO A 349 14.57 31.14 0.97
N GLU A 350 14.83 30.92 -0.32
CA GLU A 350 16.15 30.46 -0.78
C GLU A 350 17.24 31.48 -0.42
N GLY A 351 18.42 30.98 0.00
CA GLY A 351 19.51 31.81 0.53
C GLY A 351 19.44 32.01 2.04
N THR A 352 18.42 31.48 2.74
CA THR A 352 18.37 31.50 4.22
C THR A 352 19.49 30.64 4.79
N THR A 353 20.17 31.15 5.84
CA THR A 353 21.23 30.44 6.53
C THR A 353 20.70 29.28 7.37
N LEU A 354 21.55 28.28 7.62
CA LEU A 354 21.20 27.11 8.45
C LEU A 354 20.75 27.53 9.86
N GLU A 355 21.42 28.54 10.44
CA GLU A 355 21.10 29.04 11.78
C GLU A 355 19.69 29.63 11.86
N ARG A 356 19.29 30.43 10.85
CA ARG A 356 17.92 30.96 10.80
C ARG A 356 16.88 29.85 10.60
N THR A 357 17.20 28.86 9.78
CA THR A 357 16.33 27.70 9.58
C THR A 357 16.20 26.89 10.87
N ARG A 358 17.29 26.72 11.64
CA ARG A 358 17.27 26.07 12.95
C ARG A 358 16.36 26.81 13.94
N GLU A 359 16.44 28.13 14.03
CA GLU A 359 15.55 28.91 14.92
C GLU A 359 14.06 28.65 14.64
N VAL A 360 13.68 28.56 13.36
CA VAL A 360 12.29 28.26 12.98
C VAL A 360 11.95 26.81 13.30
N THR A 361 12.88 25.89 13.05
CA THR A 361 12.75 24.47 13.36
C THR A 361 12.54 24.24 14.85
N ASP A 362 13.36 24.87 15.71
CA ASP A 362 13.27 24.73 17.15
C ASP A 362 11.92 25.22 17.70
N ARG A 363 11.39 26.31 17.14
CA ARG A 363 10.03 26.80 17.48
C ARG A 363 8.96 25.79 17.08
N ALA A 364 9.08 25.20 15.89
CA ALA A 364 8.14 24.19 15.41
C ALA A 364 8.21 22.92 16.27
N VAL A 365 9.42 22.45 16.62
CA VAL A 365 9.61 21.32 17.54
C VAL A 365 8.99 21.60 18.90
N ALA A 366 9.24 22.78 19.49
CA ALA A 366 8.69 23.15 20.77
C ALA A 366 7.16 23.26 20.77
N PHE A 367 6.54 23.59 19.63
CA PHE A 367 5.11 23.53 19.45
C PHE A 367 4.60 22.08 19.37
N LEU A 368 5.17 21.25 18.50
CA LEU A 368 4.77 19.86 18.29
C LEU A 368 4.88 19.01 19.57
N MET A 369 5.90 19.24 20.37
CA MET A 369 6.09 18.54 21.65
C MET A 369 5.05 18.90 22.72
N LYS A 370 4.20 19.92 22.53
CA LYS A 370 3.09 20.22 23.43
C LYS A 370 1.86 19.36 23.19
N ASP A 371 1.74 18.76 22.00
CA ASP A 371 0.62 17.90 21.67
C ASP A 371 0.73 16.58 22.46
N PRO A 372 -0.28 16.20 23.26
CA PRO A 372 -0.24 14.98 24.04
C PRO A 372 -0.14 13.70 23.21
N SER A 373 -0.51 13.74 21.93
CA SER A 373 -0.43 12.61 20.99
C SER A 373 0.96 12.39 20.42
N VAL A 374 1.87 13.37 20.54
CA VAL A 374 3.24 13.29 20.03
C VAL A 374 4.15 12.65 21.08
N GLU A 375 4.98 11.71 20.65
CA GLU A 375 5.98 11.04 21.48
C GLU A 375 7.38 11.59 21.21
N TYR A 376 7.77 11.64 19.93
CA TYR A 376 9.06 12.16 19.49
C TYR A 376 8.91 13.09 18.30
N VAL A 377 9.79 14.08 18.25
CA VAL A 377 10.00 14.92 17.07
C VAL A 377 11.48 14.84 16.71
N GLN A 378 11.79 14.16 15.62
CA GLN A 378 13.14 14.14 15.05
C GLN A 378 13.23 15.19 13.96
N ASN A 379 14.26 16.04 14.00
CA ASN A 379 14.50 17.04 12.98
C ASN A 379 15.83 16.82 12.26
N VAL A 380 15.83 17.11 10.95
CA VAL A 380 17.04 17.25 10.13
C VAL A 380 16.96 18.58 9.43
N THR A 381 17.70 19.56 9.93
CA THR A 381 17.79 20.92 9.38
C THR A 381 18.89 20.98 8.33
N GLY A 382 18.66 21.66 7.22
CA GLY A 382 19.61 21.73 6.11
C GLY A 382 19.41 20.62 5.06
N SER A 383 18.36 19.82 5.16
CA SER A 383 18.05 18.74 4.21
C SER A 383 16.56 18.58 3.98
N SER A 384 16.20 18.15 2.79
CA SER A 384 14.83 17.82 2.40
C SER A 384 14.81 16.62 1.44
N PRO A 385 13.90 15.66 1.59
CA PRO A 385 13.73 14.57 0.65
C PRO A 385 13.31 15.02 -0.76
N ARG A 386 12.75 16.23 -0.86
CA ARG A 386 12.26 16.77 -2.13
C ARG A 386 13.38 17.34 -2.98
N VAL A 387 14.30 18.08 -2.38
CA VAL A 387 15.33 18.82 -3.12
C VAL A 387 16.76 18.35 -2.79
N GLY A 388 16.97 17.63 -1.70
CA GLY A 388 18.28 17.25 -1.21
C GLY A 388 18.82 18.22 -0.16
N THR A 389 20.11 18.43 -0.11
CA THR A 389 20.75 19.36 0.84
C THR A 389 20.43 20.81 0.46
N SER A 390 19.80 21.54 1.38
CA SER A 390 19.49 22.97 1.25
C SER A 390 19.35 23.58 2.63
N GLN A 391 20.17 24.59 2.95
CA GLN A 391 20.17 25.25 4.26
C GLN A 391 18.83 25.93 4.57
N ALA A 392 18.05 26.28 3.55
CA ALA A 392 16.74 26.91 3.70
C ALA A 392 15.61 25.92 4.03
N ARG A 393 15.94 24.66 4.31
CA ARG A 393 14.93 23.61 4.52
C ARG A 393 15.19 22.82 5.79
N SER A 394 14.11 22.38 6.41
CA SER A 394 14.15 21.46 7.54
C SER A 394 13.04 20.42 7.42
N GLN A 395 13.40 19.17 7.68
CA GLN A 395 12.46 18.09 7.78
C GLN A 395 12.29 17.66 9.24
N LEU A 396 11.04 17.59 9.68
CA LEU A 396 10.68 17.02 10.97
C LEU A 396 9.93 15.71 10.73
N THR A 397 10.32 14.67 11.43
CA THR A 397 9.54 13.43 11.52
C THR A 397 8.86 13.44 12.88
N VAL A 398 7.54 13.51 12.87
CA VAL A 398 6.69 13.56 14.07
C VAL A 398 6.20 12.14 14.34
N ILE A 399 6.69 11.54 15.39
CA ILE A 399 6.34 10.20 15.83
C ILE A 399 5.26 10.32 16.88
N LEU A 400 4.14 9.66 16.65
CA LEU A 400 2.98 9.68 17.52
C LEU A 400 3.05 8.53 18.52
N LYS A 401 2.41 8.71 19.68
CA LYS A 401 2.19 7.64 20.65
C LYS A 401 1.41 6.49 20.02
N GLU A 402 1.45 5.34 20.66
CA GLU A 402 0.67 4.17 20.25
C GLU A 402 -0.81 4.51 20.05
N TRP A 403 -1.46 3.87 19.09
CA TRP A 403 -2.86 4.16 18.70
C TRP A 403 -3.85 4.14 19.87
N LYS A 404 -3.63 3.27 20.88
CA LYS A 404 -4.48 3.16 22.09
C LYS A 404 -4.31 4.33 23.06
N GLN A 405 -3.26 5.12 22.92
CA GLN A 405 -2.92 6.23 23.83
C GLN A 405 -3.29 7.61 23.24
N ARG A 406 -3.94 7.66 22.08
CA ARG A 406 -4.27 8.89 21.35
C ARG A 406 -5.71 9.38 21.53
N ASP A 407 -6.47 8.91 22.52
CA ASP A 407 -7.84 9.34 22.82
C ASP A 407 -8.75 9.42 21.57
N ASP A 408 -8.70 8.40 20.68
CA ASP A 408 -9.44 8.31 19.41
C ASP A 408 -9.12 9.43 18.37
N THR A 409 -8.06 10.23 18.59
CA THR A 409 -7.63 11.26 17.63
C THR A 409 -6.96 10.62 16.43
N THR A 410 -7.45 10.91 15.23
CA THR A 410 -6.89 10.38 13.99
C THR A 410 -5.65 11.19 13.55
N ILE A 411 -4.72 10.52 12.85
CA ILE A 411 -3.54 11.20 12.29
C ILE A 411 -3.93 12.40 11.40
N GLY A 412 -5.05 12.30 10.68
CA GLY A 412 -5.56 13.38 9.82
C GLY A 412 -5.97 14.62 10.61
N GLN A 413 -6.58 14.44 11.79
CA GLN A 413 -6.93 15.54 12.69
C GLN A 413 -5.68 16.20 13.26
N ILE A 414 -4.72 15.41 13.76
CA ILE A 414 -3.45 15.92 14.28
C ILE A 414 -2.71 16.74 13.20
N MET A 415 -2.62 16.19 11.98
CA MET A 415 -2.00 16.89 10.86
C MET A 415 -2.71 18.20 10.50
N GLN A 416 -4.03 18.24 10.59
CA GLN A 416 -4.78 19.47 10.31
C GLN A 416 -4.52 20.53 11.38
N ASP A 417 -4.53 20.17 12.65
CA ASP A 417 -4.24 21.09 13.76
C ASP A 417 -2.81 21.65 13.64
N VAL A 418 -1.83 20.79 13.32
CA VAL A 418 -0.45 21.18 13.07
C VAL A 418 -0.34 22.11 11.85
N GLN A 419 -1.05 21.80 10.78
CA GLN A 419 -1.07 22.63 9.58
C GLN A 419 -1.62 24.03 9.86
N ASP A 420 -2.71 24.13 10.60
CA ASP A 420 -3.39 25.40 10.88
C ASP A 420 -2.55 26.29 11.80
N GLU A 421 -1.83 25.72 12.76
CA GLU A 421 -0.92 26.48 13.62
C GLU A 421 0.35 26.90 12.87
N LEU A 422 0.99 25.99 12.16
CA LEU A 422 2.25 26.29 11.47
C LEU A 422 2.06 27.24 10.26
N LYS A 423 0.85 27.36 9.70
CA LYS A 423 0.52 28.42 8.73
C LYS A 423 0.70 29.85 9.28
N GLN A 424 0.69 30.01 10.59
CA GLN A 424 0.91 31.29 11.22
C GLN A 424 2.38 31.74 11.20
N TYR A 425 3.31 30.92 10.73
CA TYR A 425 4.72 31.23 10.58
C TYR A 425 4.97 31.90 9.22
N PRO A 426 5.01 33.25 9.15
CA PRO A 426 5.06 33.95 7.85
C PRO A 426 6.38 33.77 7.12
N GLU A 427 7.42 33.34 7.82
CA GLU A 427 8.76 33.15 7.28
C GLU A 427 8.97 31.82 6.55
N CYS A 428 8.05 30.88 6.64
CA CYS A 428 8.22 29.57 6.00
C CYS A 428 6.92 29.06 5.38
N LYS A 429 7.07 28.29 4.30
CA LYS A 429 6.00 27.41 3.80
C LYS A 429 6.10 26.07 4.53
N VAL A 430 4.96 25.50 4.86
CA VAL A 430 4.87 24.24 5.60
C VAL A 430 4.15 23.21 4.77
N TYR A 431 4.79 22.05 4.62
CA TYR A 431 4.21 20.91 3.91
C TYR A 431 4.16 19.71 4.84
N LEU A 432 2.97 19.18 5.06
CA LEU A 432 2.75 17.95 5.80
C LEU A 432 2.53 16.80 4.82
N SER A 433 3.08 15.65 5.15
CA SER A 433 2.83 14.44 4.37
C SER A 433 2.87 13.19 5.24
N THR A 434 2.00 12.25 4.92
CA THR A 434 2.09 10.88 5.42
C THR A 434 3.18 10.10 4.69
N PRO A 435 3.74 9.04 5.28
CA PRO A 435 4.65 8.17 4.56
C PRO A 435 3.95 7.47 3.39
N PRO A 436 4.70 7.02 2.37
CA PRO A 436 4.13 6.21 1.32
C PRO A 436 3.65 4.87 1.89
N VAL A 437 2.52 4.37 1.39
CA VAL A 437 1.94 3.08 1.86
C VAL A 437 2.89 1.91 1.63
N ILE A 438 3.67 1.96 0.56
CA ILE A 438 4.76 1.00 0.29
C ILE A 438 6.09 1.73 0.39
N PRO A 439 6.94 1.42 1.38
CA PRO A 439 8.26 2.01 1.49
C PRO A 439 9.10 1.80 0.23
N GLY A 440 9.77 2.86 -0.23
CA GLY A 440 10.59 2.84 -1.46
C GLY A 440 9.84 3.21 -2.75
N LEU A 441 8.53 3.35 -2.72
CA LEU A 441 7.73 3.83 -3.85
C LEU A 441 7.36 5.31 -3.68
N GLY A 442 8.34 6.18 -3.81
CA GLY A 442 8.20 7.63 -3.60
C GLY A 442 8.71 8.07 -2.23
N THR A 443 8.68 9.36 -1.98
CA THR A 443 9.20 9.99 -0.75
C THR A 443 8.10 10.40 0.23
N SER A 444 6.85 10.43 -0.22
CA SER A 444 5.67 10.78 0.58
C SER A 444 4.44 10.06 0.06
N GLY A 445 3.42 9.91 0.88
CA GLY A 445 2.08 9.55 0.45
C GLY A 445 1.50 10.67 -0.44
N GLY A 446 0.72 10.30 -1.45
CA GLY A 446 0.14 11.23 -2.41
C GLY A 446 0.64 10.99 -3.84
N PHE A 447 0.50 12.01 -4.69
CA PHE A 447 0.87 11.90 -6.11
C PHE A 447 2.25 12.49 -6.40
N GLU A 448 2.89 11.95 -7.45
CA GLU A 448 4.18 12.43 -7.98
C GLU A 448 4.15 12.45 -9.51
N MET A 449 4.18 13.68 -10.09
CA MET A 449 4.19 13.94 -11.53
C MET A 449 5.54 14.51 -11.94
N GLN A 450 6.10 14.02 -13.05
CA GLN A 450 7.30 14.55 -13.69
C GLN A 450 6.90 15.44 -14.86
N LEU A 451 7.34 16.70 -14.85
CA LEU A 451 7.30 17.55 -16.03
C LEU A 451 8.67 17.49 -16.70
N GLU A 452 8.73 17.11 -17.95
CA GLU A 452 9.97 16.88 -18.69
C GLU A 452 10.15 17.90 -19.81
N ALA A 453 11.29 18.56 -19.85
CA ALA A 453 11.67 19.39 -21.01
C ALA A 453 12.13 18.47 -22.16
N ARG A 454 11.29 18.30 -23.18
CA ARG A 454 11.52 17.42 -24.32
C ARG A 454 11.87 18.23 -25.58
N GLY A 455 12.57 17.60 -26.50
CA GLY A 455 12.93 18.22 -27.79
C GLY A 455 13.81 19.47 -27.65
N ASP A 456 13.30 20.63 -28.04
CA ASP A 456 13.96 21.94 -28.00
C ASP A 456 13.62 22.76 -26.75
N ALA A 457 12.85 22.18 -25.79
CA ALA A 457 12.49 22.89 -24.58
C ALA A 457 13.71 23.22 -23.72
N THR A 458 13.80 24.46 -23.33
CA THR A 458 14.87 24.97 -22.46
C THR A 458 14.53 24.76 -20.99
N TYR A 459 15.50 25.03 -20.10
CA TYR A 459 15.24 25.02 -18.66
C TYR A 459 14.22 26.12 -18.27
N ASP A 460 14.27 27.28 -18.89
CA ASP A 460 13.32 28.37 -18.64
C ASP A 460 11.90 28.01 -19.10
N ASP A 461 11.75 27.19 -20.15
CA ASP A 461 10.44 26.67 -20.55
C ASP A 461 9.89 25.71 -19.51
N LEU A 462 10.75 24.90 -18.90
CA LEU A 462 10.36 24.03 -17.80
C LEU A 462 9.93 24.82 -16.56
N VAL A 463 10.65 25.91 -16.23
CA VAL A 463 10.26 26.82 -15.13
C VAL A 463 8.88 27.39 -15.38
N ARG A 464 8.65 28.01 -16.54
CA ARG A 464 7.35 28.60 -16.91
C ARG A 464 6.22 27.57 -16.93
N ALA A 465 6.50 26.37 -17.42
CA ALA A 465 5.52 25.29 -17.43
C ALA A 465 5.16 24.83 -16.01
N THR A 466 6.16 24.72 -15.14
CA THR A 466 5.98 24.36 -13.73
C THR A 466 5.12 25.41 -13.02
N ASP A 467 5.44 26.69 -13.16
CA ASP A 467 4.69 27.78 -12.55
C ASP A 467 3.25 27.83 -13.06
N THR A 468 3.06 27.61 -14.37
CA THR A 468 1.73 27.55 -14.98
C THR A 468 0.90 26.41 -14.39
N LEU A 469 1.46 25.19 -14.31
CA LEU A 469 0.76 24.06 -13.74
C LEU A 469 0.42 24.30 -12.25
N MET A 470 1.40 24.76 -11.47
CA MET A 470 1.22 25.07 -10.05
C MET A 470 0.16 26.13 -9.82
N TYR A 471 0.12 27.18 -10.63
CA TYR A 471 -0.88 28.23 -10.57
C TYR A 471 -2.30 27.69 -10.76
N TYR A 472 -2.55 26.96 -11.84
CA TYR A 472 -3.88 26.41 -12.10
C TYR A 472 -4.28 25.29 -11.12
N ALA A 473 -3.34 24.48 -10.67
CA ALA A 473 -3.58 23.44 -9.68
C ALA A 473 -3.92 24.04 -8.30
N SER A 474 -3.23 25.09 -7.87
CA SER A 474 -3.47 25.75 -6.58
C SER A 474 -4.87 26.40 -6.45
N GLN A 475 -5.55 26.67 -7.57
CA GLN A 475 -6.92 27.20 -7.58
C GLN A 475 -7.99 26.11 -7.38
N ARG A 476 -7.59 24.86 -7.38
CA ARG A 476 -8.48 23.71 -7.20
C ARG A 476 -8.48 23.25 -5.75
N LYS A 477 -9.65 23.07 -5.18
CA LYS A 477 -9.85 22.65 -3.80
C LYS A 477 -9.49 21.18 -3.55
N GLU A 478 -9.40 20.42 -4.63
CA GLU A 478 -9.09 18.97 -4.60
C GLU A 478 -7.63 18.70 -4.20
N PHE A 479 -6.76 19.70 -4.22
CA PHE A 479 -5.36 19.56 -3.88
C PHE A 479 -5.04 20.05 -2.47
N ALA A 480 -4.18 19.30 -1.78
CA ALA A 480 -3.54 19.71 -0.53
C ALA A 480 -2.02 19.56 -0.65
N GLY A 481 -1.28 20.52 -0.08
CA GLY A 481 0.18 20.44 0.01
C GLY A 481 0.94 20.39 -1.33
N LEU A 482 0.44 21.08 -2.36
CA LEU A 482 1.13 21.20 -3.66
C LEU A 482 2.53 21.78 -3.51
N SER A 483 3.51 21.11 -4.11
CA SER A 483 4.92 21.51 -4.08
C SER A 483 5.67 21.09 -5.34
N THR A 484 6.80 21.73 -5.61
CA THR A 484 7.70 21.37 -6.69
C THR A 484 9.13 21.16 -6.19
N SER A 485 9.89 20.32 -6.88
CA SER A 485 11.33 20.16 -6.63
C SER A 485 12.18 21.20 -7.35
N LEU A 486 11.58 22.04 -8.17
CA LEU A 486 12.30 23.01 -8.98
C LEU A 486 12.77 24.18 -8.10
N GLN A 487 14.08 24.43 -8.13
CA GLN A 487 14.73 25.56 -7.47
C GLN A 487 15.38 26.42 -8.56
N ALA A 488 14.61 27.34 -9.15
CA ALA A 488 15.05 28.10 -10.31
C ALA A 488 15.83 29.38 -9.98
N GLU A 489 15.54 30.01 -8.84
CA GLU A 489 15.98 31.36 -8.52
C GLU A 489 16.80 31.43 -7.23
N ILE A 490 17.80 30.54 -7.09
CA ILE A 490 18.71 30.65 -5.94
C ILE A 490 19.67 31.81 -6.17
N PRO A 491 19.82 32.75 -5.19
CA PRO A 491 20.81 33.81 -5.28
C PRO A 491 22.22 33.25 -5.40
N GLN A 492 22.96 33.71 -6.38
CA GLN A 492 24.33 33.29 -6.69
C GLN A 492 25.22 34.50 -6.88
N LEU A 493 26.50 34.36 -6.57
CA LEU A 493 27.52 35.32 -6.92
C LEU A 493 28.25 34.84 -8.16
N TYR A 494 28.10 35.56 -9.28
CA TYR A 494 28.73 35.26 -10.55
C TYR A 494 30.04 36.01 -10.67
N PHE A 495 31.11 35.31 -10.95
CA PHE A 495 32.41 35.91 -11.25
C PHE A 495 32.65 35.88 -12.75
N ASP A 496 32.55 37.02 -13.42
CA ASP A 496 32.83 37.17 -14.83
C ASP A 496 34.31 37.36 -15.08
N VAL A 497 34.95 36.30 -15.58
CA VAL A 497 36.39 36.25 -15.80
C VAL A 497 36.74 36.90 -17.14
N ASP A 498 37.54 37.98 -17.12
CA ASP A 498 38.10 38.57 -18.28
C ASP A 498 39.26 37.72 -18.83
N ARG A 499 38.93 36.87 -19.78
CA ARG A 499 39.87 35.89 -20.33
C ARG A 499 41.10 36.52 -21.00
N ASP A 500 40.97 37.71 -21.58
CA ASP A 500 42.05 38.45 -22.20
C ASP A 500 43.05 38.97 -21.16
N LYS A 501 42.55 39.55 -20.08
CA LYS A 501 43.39 39.97 -18.96
C LYS A 501 44.10 38.79 -18.28
N VAL A 502 43.41 37.68 -18.09
CA VAL A 502 44.07 36.45 -17.54
C VAL A 502 45.21 36.00 -18.43
N LYS A 503 45.00 35.98 -19.74
CA LYS A 503 46.05 35.61 -20.74
C LYS A 503 47.21 36.58 -20.76
N LEU A 504 46.92 37.90 -20.77
CA LEU A 504 47.92 38.96 -20.76
C LEU A 504 48.77 38.97 -19.50
N SER A 505 48.17 38.60 -18.37
CA SER A 505 48.86 38.51 -17.06
C SER A 505 49.63 37.19 -16.91
N GLY A 506 49.69 36.33 -17.92
CA GLY A 506 50.41 35.07 -17.88
C GLY A 506 49.86 34.07 -16.81
N VAL A 507 48.58 34.22 -16.40
CA VAL A 507 47.94 33.33 -15.41
C VAL A 507 47.29 32.16 -16.14
N PRO A 508 47.50 30.92 -15.71
CA PRO A 508 46.71 29.80 -16.19
C PRO A 508 45.25 29.95 -15.76
N MET A 509 44.29 29.79 -16.66
CA MET A 509 42.86 29.87 -16.37
C MET A 509 42.44 28.88 -15.27
N ALA A 510 43.05 27.69 -15.26
CA ALA A 510 42.80 26.67 -14.23
C ALA A 510 43.14 27.16 -12.81
N ASP A 511 44.19 28.00 -12.69
CA ASP A 511 44.63 28.53 -11.39
C ASP A 511 43.63 29.59 -10.84
N VAL A 512 42.98 30.36 -11.73
CA VAL A 512 41.93 31.28 -11.36
C VAL A 512 40.77 30.51 -10.70
N PHE A 513 40.28 29.47 -11.38
CA PHE A 513 39.15 28.68 -10.86
C PHE A 513 39.53 27.82 -9.65
N SER A 514 40.73 27.23 -9.62
CA SER A 514 41.17 26.42 -8.46
C SER A 514 41.37 27.28 -7.23
N THR A 515 41.85 28.51 -7.37
CA THR A 515 41.99 29.47 -6.28
C THR A 515 40.63 29.87 -5.71
N MET A 516 39.71 30.26 -6.59
CA MET A 516 38.35 30.58 -6.17
C MET A 516 37.72 29.39 -5.41
N LYS A 517 37.80 28.17 -5.99
CA LYS A 517 37.29 26.98 -5.37
C LYS A 517 37.91 26.71 -3.99
N ALA A 518 39.21 26.90 -3.85
CA ALA A 518 39.91 26.68 -2.59
C ALA A 518 39.49 27.64 -1.49
N TYR A 519 39.32 28.93 -1.81
CA TYR A 519 38.95 29.95 -0.83
C TYR A 519 37.46 29.97 -0.52
N THR A 520 36.56 29.95 -1.50
CA THR A 520 35.12 30.11 -1.28
C THR A 520 34.44 28.81 -0.93
N GLY A 521 34.91 27.69 -1.47
CA GLY A 521 34.39 26.35 -1.18
C GLY A 521 35.33 25.56 -0.28
N SER A 522 35.80 24.43 -0.80
CA SER A 522 36.83 23.62 -0.20
C SER A 522 37.51 22.78 -1.26
N VAL A 523 38.78 22.44 -1.02
CA VAL A 523 39.52 21.52 -1.89
C VAL A 523 39.92 20.30 -1.10
N TYR A 524 39.47 19.14 -1.60
CA TYR A 524 39.98 17.86 -1.14
C TYR A 524 41.41 17.67 -1.63
N VAL A 525 42.33 17.44 -0.66
CA VAL A 525 43.77 17.36 -0.93
C VAL A 525 44.28 15.94 -0.83
N ASN A 526 43.93 15.22 0.24
CA ASN A 526 44.42 13.86 0.50
C ASN A 526 43.57 13.14 1.53
N ASP A 527 43.89 11.87 1.77
CA ASP A 527 43.30 11.04 2.82
C ASP A 527 44.28 10.78 3.97
N PHE A 528 43.79 10.57 5.18
CA PHE A 528 44.52 10.03 6.31
C PHE A 528 43.69 8.95 7.04
N ASN A 529 44.38 8.07 7.78
CA ASN A 529 43.76 6.98 8.52
C ASN A 529 43.71 7.31 10.01
N MET A 530 42.51 7.21 10.58
CA MET A 530 42.28 7.35 12.03
C MET A 530 41.11 6.46 12.44
N PHE A 531 41.12 5.90 13.65
CA PHE A 531 40.05 5.02 14.18
C PHE A 531 39.60 3.90 13.20
N ASN A 532 40.57 3.32 12.51
CA ASN A 532 40.33 2.27 11.50
C ASN A 532 39.44 2.69 10.31
N ARG A 533 39.39 4.00 10.02
CA ARG A 533 38.67 4.60 8.90
C ARG A 533 39.56 5.54 8.11
N ILE A 534 39.13 5.82 6.87
CA ILE A 534 39.77 6.80 6.00
C ILE A 534 39.02 8.13 6.17
N TYR A 535 39.78 9.16 6.54
CA TYR A 535 39.32 10.53 6.65
C TYR A 535 39.93 11.38 5.57
N ARG A 536 39.23 12.44 5.17
CA ARG A 536 39.64 13.33 4.10
C ARG A 536 40.23 14.61 4.64
N VAL A 537 41.29 15.08 3.99
CA VAL A 537 41.91 16.38 4.27
C VAL A 537 41.36 17.43 3.32
N TYR A 538 40.76 18.47 3.88
CA TYR A 538 40.22 19.60 3.11
C TYR A 538 40.98 20.88 3.48
N ILE A 539 41.11 21.78 2.50
CA ILE A 539 41.64 23.14 2.67
C ILE A 539 40.55 24.11 2.22
N GLN A 540 40.32 25.16 3.03
CA GLN A 540 39.41 26.26 2.72
C GLN A 540 39.85 27.52 3.46
N ALA A 541 39.39 28.72 3.01
CA ALA A 541 39.56 29.92 3.80
C ALA A 541 38.67 29.89 5.04
N GLU A 542 39.13 30.55 6.13
CA GLU A 542 38.29 30.79 7.30
C GLU A 542 37.12 31.74 6.97
N ALA A 543 36.03 31.65 7.74
CA ALA A 543 34.77 32.37 7.45
C ALA A 543 34.97 33.89 7.23
N PRO A 544 35.71 34.63 8.06
CA PRO A 544 35.91 36.06 7.88
C PRO A 544 36.50 36.45 6.50
N TYR A 545 37.19 35.52 5.85
CA TYR A 545 37.85 35.77 4.55
C TYR A 545 37.00 35.32 3.35
N ARG A 546 35.75 34.78 3.55
CA ARG A 546 34.91 34.30 2.47
C ARG A 546 33.41 34.64 2.62
N GLU A 547 33.01 35.34 3.66
CA GLU A 547 31.61 35.64 3.97
C GLU A 547 31.07 36.88 3.24
N HIS A 548 31.98 37.77 2.76
CA HIS A 548 31.58 38.97 2.02
C HIS A 548 32.04 38.92 0.56
N ARG A 549 31.24 39.53 -0.34
CA ARG A 549 31.57 39.66 -1.75
C ARG A 549 32.96 40.27 -1.98
N ASP A 550 33.33 41.32 -1.21
CA ASP A 550 34.56 42.05 -1.37
C ASP A 550 35.80 41.23 -0.98
N ASN A 551 35.61 40.13 -0.26
CA ASN A 551 36.70 39.23 0.13
C ASN A 551 37.42 38.57 -1.07
N ILE A 552 36.74 38.54 -2.24
CA ILE A 552 37.38 38.08 -3.50
C ILE A 552 38.61 38.92 -3.84
N GLY A 553 38.68 40.18 -3.42
CA GLY A 553 39.85 41.02 -3.54
C GLY A 553 41.08 40.60 -2.74
N LEU A 554 40.89 39.73 -1.75
CA LEU A 554 41.96 39.15 -0.94
C LEU A 554 42.57 37.88 -1.54
N TYR A 555 42.01 37.38 -2.65
CA TYR A 555 42.50 36.16 -3.27
C TYR A 555 43.47 36.49 -4.41
N PHE A 556 44.61 35.82 -4.41
CA PHE A 556 45.65 36.03 -5.37
C PHE A 556 45.99 34.75 -6.14
N VAL A 557 46.30 34.95 -7.42
CA VAL A 557 46.79 33.89 -8.28
C VAL A 557 48.23 34.27 -8.75
N ARG A 558 49.05 33.27 -8.99
CA ARG A 558 50.42 33.49 -9.43
C ARG A 558 50.50 33.63 -10.95
N GLY A 559 51.09 34.73 -11.43
CA GLY A 559 51.44 34.90 -12.84
C GLY A 559 52.68 34.14 -13.27
N SER A 560 52.97 34.07 -14.56
CA SER A 560 54.14 33.39 -15.13
C SER A 560 55.46 33.91 -14.57
N ASP A 561 55.49 35.18 -14.26
CA ASP A 561 56.71 35.88 -13.74
C ASP A 561 56.89 35.73 -12.24
N GLY A 562 55.97 35.03 -11.60
CA GLY A 562 55.98 34.79 -10.16
C GLY A 562 55.24 35.82 -9.33
N ASP A 563 54.71 36.87 -9.94
CA ASP A 563 53.94 37.91 -9.30
C ASP A 563 52.54 37.42 -8.83
N MET A 564 52.11 37.95 -7.67
CA MET A 564 50.79 37.62 -7.11
C MET A 564 49.76 38.65 -7.59
N ILE A 565 48.82 38.21 -8.40
CA ILE A 565 47.81 39.02 -9.07
C ILE A 565 46.46 38.84 -8.33
N PRO A 566 45.80 39.90 -7.84
CA PRO A 566 44.49 39.76 -7.20
C PRO A 566 43.42 39.40 -8.20
N LEU A 567 42.46 38.54 -7.81
CA LEU A 567 41.36 38.08 -8.68
C LEU A 567 40.49 39.22 -9.20
N THR A 568 40.32 40.28 -8.44
CA THR A 568 39.58 41.49 -8.84
C THR A 568 40.17 42.23 -10.08
N SER A 569 41.46 42.01 -10.37
CA SER A 569 42.11 42.50 -11.61
C SER A 569 41.72 41.67 -12.81
N LEU A 570 41.33 40.43 -12.62
CA LEU A 570 41.06 39.42 -13.65
C LEU A 570 39.58 39.20 -13.97
N GLY A 571 38.70 39.86 -13.26
CA GLY A 571 37.24 39.76 -13.49
C GLY A 571 36.43 40.63 -12.59
N THR A 572 35.12 40.61 -12.76
CA THR A 572 34.12 41.33 -11.95
C THR A 572 33.14 40.35 -11.32
N THR A 573 32.56 40.75 -10.18
CA THR A 573 31.55 39.98 -9.49
C THR A 573 30.20 40.67 -9.51
N ASP A 574 29.14 39.91 -9.87
CA ASP A 574 27.77 40.39 -9.87
C ASP A 574 26.81 39.38 -9.23
N TYR A 575 25.74 39.89 -8.66
CA TYR A 575 24.67 39.02 -8.18
C TYR A 575 23.81 38.55 -9.34
N THR A 576 23.53 37.26 -9.36
CA THR A 576 22.63 36.63 -10.32
C THR A 576 21.74 35.63 -9.60
N THR A 577 20.79 35.06 -10.31
CA THR A 577 20.00 33.93 -9.85
C THR A 577 20.20 32.74 -10.78
N GLY A 578 20.16 31.56 -10.24
CA GLY A 578 20.32 30.33 -11.01
C GLY A 578 19.75 29.10 -10.31
N PRO A 579 19.70 27.97 -11.01
CA PRO A 579 19.20 26.74 -10.43
C PRO A 579 20.12 26.23 -9.32
N GLY A 580 19.52 25.80 -8.18
CA GLY A 580 20.26 25.15 -7.12
C GLY A 580 20.64 23.72 -7.47
N SER A 581 19.73 23.03 -8.16
CA SER A 581 19.94 21.68 -8.69
C SER A 581 19.10 21.49 -9.95
N ILE A 582 19.62 20.74 -10.90
CA ILE A 582 18.90 20.30 -12.09
C ILE A 582 18.71 18.81 -12.00
N LYS A 583 17.44 18.39 -11.90
CA LYS A 583 17.07 16.98 -11.88
C LYS A 583 16.75 16.48 -13.29
N ARG A 584 17.03 15.21 -13.53
CA ARG A 584 16.69 14.53 -14.78
C ARG A 584 15.88 13.28 -14.50
N PHE A 585 14.89 13.05 -15.37
CA PHE A 585 14.10 11.84 -15.42
C PHE A 585 14.03 11.38 -16.88
N ASN A 586 14.26 10.10 -17.14
CA ASN A 586 14.36 9.57 -18.53
C ASN A 586 15.31 10.38 -19.43
N MET A 587 16.41 10.88 -18.89
CA MET A 587 17.41 11.74 -19.55
C MET A 587 16.97 13.18 -19.85
N PHE A 588 15.71 13.56 -19.60
CA PHE A 588 15.22 14.92 -19.75
C PHE A 588 15.37 15.73 -18.46
N ASN A 589 15.61 17.03 -18.57
CA ASN A 589 15.52 17.91 -17.41
C ASN A 589 14.07 17.89 -16.90
N THR A 590 13.88 17.71 -15.61
CA THR A 590 12.55 17.52 -15.03
C THR A 590 12.29 18.42 -13.82
N SER A 591 11.01 18.74 -13.66
CA SER A 591 10.43 19.30 -12.44
C SER A 591 9.46 18.27 -11.84
N ILE A 592 9.65 17.93 -10.58
CA ILE A 592 8.78 17.02 -9.88
C ILE A 592 7.70 17.80 -9.17
N ILE A 593 6.45 17.53 -9.50
CA ILE A 593 5.26 18.09 -8.85
C ILE A 593 4.72 17.06 -7.89
N ARG A 594 4.59 17.41 -6.63
CA ARG A 594 4.07 16.55 -5.55
C ARG A 594 2.93 17.21 -4.80
N GLY A 595 2.09 16.41 -4.24
CA GLY A 595 1.01 16.87 -3.37
C GLY A 595 0.16 15.68 -2.90
N THR A 596 -0.81 16.00 -2.08
CA THR A 596 -1.80 15.04 -1.59
C THR A 596 -3.19 15.46 -2.08
N ALA A 597 -4.11 14.51 -2.17
CA ALA A 597 -5.51 14.81 -2.36
C ALA A 597 -6.08 15.47 -1.08
N ALA A 598 -6.99 16.41 -1.22
CA ALA A 598 -7.75 16.95 -0.09
C ALA A 598 -8.69 15.85 0.45
N ASN A 599 -9.18 16.01 1.69
CA ASN A 599 -9.98 14.99 2.39
C ASN A 599 -11.23 14.52 1.63
N ASP A 600 -11.75 15.34 0.71
CA ASP A 600 -12.92 15.05 -0.11
C ASP A 600 -12.60 14.62 -1.55
N ALA A 601 -11.33 14.39 -1.87
CA ALA A 601 -10.83 13.99 -3.18
C ALA A 601 -9.94 12.74 -3.08
N SER A 602 -9.88 11.95 -4.17
CA SER A 602 -8.98 10.79 -4.26
C SER A 602 -7.73 11.09 -5.09
N SER A 603 -6.69 10.23 -4.92
CA SER A 603 -5.47 10.31 -5.73
C SER A 603 -5.76 10.24 -7.23
N GLY A 604 -6.65 9.34 -7.66
CA GLY A 604 -7.03 9.20 -9.07
C GLY A 604 -7.69 10.45 -9.64
N GLN A 605 -8.57 11.12 -8.87
CA GLN A 605 -9.20 12.39 -9.30
C GLN A 605 -8.18 13.52 -9.45
N VAL A 606 -7.28 13.66 -8.50
CA VAL A 606 -6.21 14.69 -8.54
C VAL A 606 -5.30 14.48 -9.73
N MET A 607 -4.93 13.23 -10.01
CA MET A 607 -4.12 12.86 -11.16
C MET A 607 -4.82 13.20 -12.50
N GLU A 608 -6.11 12.93 -12.62
CA GLU A 608 -6.90 13.26 -13.81
C GLU A 608 -6.98 14.79 -14.03
N ILE A 609 -7.18 15.55 -12.96
CA ILE A 609 -7.20 17.02 -13.02
C ILE A 609 -5.84 17.56 -13.47
N LEU A 610 -4.73 17.05 -12.94
CA LEU A 610 -3.38 17.48 -13.35
C LEU A 610 -3.11 17.16 -14.82
N GLU A 611 -3.50 15.99 -15.31
CA GLU A 611 -3.38 15.66 -16.74
C GLU A 611 -4.24 16.58 -17.63
N GLN A 612 -5.41 16.96 -17.15
CA GLN A 612 -6.26 17.88 -17.88
C GLN A 612 -5.60 19.26 -17.95
N ILE A 613 -5.12 19.80 -16.81
CA ILE A 613 -4.43 21.09 -16.77
C ILE A 613 -3.20 21.06 -17.68
N ALA A 614 -2.41 19.97 -17.60
CA ALA A 614 -1.22 19.83 -18.42
C ALA A 614 -1.55 19.84 -19.92
N ARG A 615 -2.56 19.08 -20.36
CA ARG A 615 -3.01 19.03 -21.76
C ARG A 615 -3.55 20.37 -22.27
N GLU A 616 -4.24 21.15 -21.41
CA GLU A 616 -4.89 22.38 -21.83
C GLU A 616 -3.96 23.61 -21.76
N LYS A 617 -2.98 23.61 -20.86
CA LYS A 617 -2.22 24.81 -20.48
C LYS A 617 -0.74 24.73 -20.79
N LEU A 618 -0.16 23.53 -20.91
CA LEU A 618 1.28 23.39 -21.17
C LEU A 618 1.57 23.27 -22.65
N PRO A 619 2.74 23.77 -23.10
CA PRO A 619 3.19 23.61 -24.48
C PRO A 619 3.52 22.15 -24.80
N SER A 620 3.46 21.77 -26.07
CA SER A 620 3.61 20.37 -26.54
C SER A 620 5.02 19.81 -26.35
N ASN A 621 6.05 20.64 -26.16
CA ASN A 621 7.42 20.23 -25.88
C ASN A 621 7.70 20.00 -24.38
N ILE A 622 6.68 20.12 -23.53
CA ILE A 622 6.72 19.69 -22.14
C ILE A 622 6.00 18.34 -22.02
N GLY A 623 6.77 17.30 -21.70
CA GLY A 623 6.25 15.97 -21.44
C GLY A 623 5.70 15.85 -20.01
N VAL A 624 4.77 14.92 -19.81
CA VAL A 624 4.21 14.58 -18.52
C VAL A 624 4.33 13.08 -18.30
N GLU A 625 4.95 12.69 -17.19
CA GLU A 625 5.06 11.29 -16.78
C GLU A 625 4.68 11.15 -15.29
N TRP A 626 4.26 9.96 -14.92
CA TRP A 626 3.99 9.63 -13.53
C TRP A 626 5.14 8.82 -12.94
N SER A 627 5.47 9.04 -11.67
CA SER A 627 6.49 8.29 -10.94
C SER A 627 5.97 7.79 -9.60
N GLY A 628 6.75 6.93 -8.94
CA GLY A 628 6.41 6.39 -7.61
C GLY A 628 5.07 5.64 -7.58
N LEU A 629 4.28 5.91 -6.55
CA LEU A 629 2.94 5.31 -6.37
C LEU A 629 1.97 5.68 -7.48
N SER A 630 2.04 6.91 -8.01
CA SER A 630 1.16 7.38 -9.08
C SER A 630 1.34 6.59 -10.38
N TYR A 631 2.56 6.20 -10.70
CA TYR A 631 2.84 5.31 -11.83
C TYR A 631 2.17 3.94 -11.62
N GLN A 632 2.25 3.39 -10.40
CA GLN A 632 1.62 2.11 -10.07
C GLN A 632 0.10 2.19 -10.14
N GLU A 633 -0.49 3.30 -9.67
CA GLU A 633 -1.93 3.54 -9.75
C GLU A 633 -2.43 3.59 -11.19
N LYS A 634 -1.73 4.31 -12.07
CA LYS A 634 -2.05 4.34 -13.51
C LYS A 634 -1.95 2.96 -14.15
N GLN A 635 -0.93 2.20 -13.82
CA GLN A 635 -0.73 0.85 -14.34
C GLN A 635 -1.83 -0.11 -13.83
N ALA A 636 -2.17 -0.03 -12.54
CA ALA A 636 -3.22 -0.85 -11.92
C ALA A 636 -4.61 -0.54 -12.51
N GLY A 637 -4.96 0.73 -12.66
CA GLY A 637 -6.26 1.16 -13.21
C GLY A 637 -6.52 0.61 -14.62
N GLY A 638 -5.50 0.50 -15.46
CA GLY A 638 -5.59 -0.10 -16.78
C GLY A 638 -5.83 -1.61 -16.79
N GLN A 639 -5.48 -2.32 -15.72
CA GLN A 639 -5.55 -3.79 -15.64
C GLN A 639 -6.87 -4.31 -15.04
N THR A 640 -7.56 -3.54 -14.21
CA THR A 640 -8.76 -3.98 -13.46
C THR A 640 -9.85 -4.54 -14.36
N GLY A 641 -10.16 -3.86 -15.46
CA GLY A 641 -11.18 -4.33 -16.42
C GLY A 641 -10.81 -5.67 -17.07
N ALA A 642 -9.54 -5.84 -17.43
CA ALA A 642 -9.03 -7.09 -18.00
C ALA A 642 -9.05 -8.23 -16.99
N ILE A 643 -8.73 -7.97 -15.72
CA ILE A 643 -8.79 -8.95 -14.63
C ILE A 643 -10.21 -9.48 -14.48
N ILE A 644 -11.19 -8.58 -14.32
CA ILE A 644 -12.59 -8.96 -14.15
C ILE A 644 -13.09 -9.76 -15.37
N ALA A 645 -12.78 -9.32 -16.59
CA ALA A 645 -13.15 -10.05 -17.80
C ALA A 645 -12.54 -11.46 -17.84
N LEU A 646 -11.27 -11.59 -17.43
CA LEU A 646 -10.56 -12.86 -17.39
C LEU A 646 -11.14 -13.80 -16.32
N VAL A 647 -11.48 -13.28 -15.14
CA VAL A 647 -12.18 -14.03 -14.09
C VAL A 647 -13.51 -14.57 -14.59
N PHE A 648 -14.34 -13.71 -15.21
CA PHE A 648 -15.61 -14.16 -15.81
C PHE A 648 -15.42 -15.23 -16.89
N LEU A 649 -14.39 -15.08 -17.73
CA LEU A 649 -14.07 -16.07 -18.77
C LEU A 649 -13.69 -17.43 -18.16
N PHE A 650 -12.80 -17.46 -17.16
CA PHE A 650 -12.36 -18.69 -16.50
C PHE A 650 -13.51 -19.37 -15.77
N VAL A 651 -14.31 -18.62 -15.01
CA VAL A 651 -15.52 -19.15 -14.36
C VAL A 651 -16.48 -19.73 -15.40
N PHE A 652 -16.69 -19.03 -16.52
CA PHE A 652 -17.55 -19.51 -17.61
C PHE A 652 -17.03 -20.83 -18.21
N LEU A 653 -15.74 -20.88 -18.55
CA LEU A 653 -15.14 -22.08 -19.15
C LEU A 653 -15.18 -23.28 -18.19
N PHE A 654 -14.90 -23.00 -16.90
CA PHE A 654 -14.94 -24.06 -15.89
C PHE A 654 -16.37 -24.62 -15.69
N LEU A 655 -17.34 -23.72 -15.59
CA LEU A 655 -18.74 -24.13 -15.50
C LEU A 655 -19.23 -24.80 -16.80
N ALA A 656 -18.75 -24.40 -17.96
CA ALA A 656 -19.09 -25.03 -19.23
C ALA A 656 -18.56 -26.47 -19.29
N ALA A 657 -17.37 -26.71 -18.78
CA ALA A 657 -16.79 -28.04 -18.64
C ALA A 657 -17.57 -28.90 -17.64
N LEU A 658 -17.90 -28.30 -16.47
CA LEU A 658 -18.64 -28.97 -15.41
C LEU A 658 -20.04 -29.44 -15.84
N TYR A 659 -20.77 -28.54 -16.48
CA TYR A 659 -22.17 -28.82 -16.89
C TYR A 659 -22.31 -29.46 -18.27
N GLU A 660 -21.20 -29.70 -18.96
CA GLU A 660 -21.21 -30.14 -20.39
C GLU A 660 -22.17 -29.31 -21.24
N SER A 661 -22.24 -28.02 -20.96
CA SER A 661 -23.21 -27.11 -21.56
C SER A 661 -22.72 -25.67 -21.62
N TRP A 662 -22.78 -25.06 -22.78
CA TRP A 662 -22.48 -23.64 -22.99
C TRP A 662 -23.57 -22.69 -22.47
N SER A 663 -24.79 -23.19 -22.23
CA SER A 663 -25.95 -22.37 -21.89
C SER A 663 -26.12 -22.21 -20.37
N ILE A 664 -25.89 -23.27 -19.59
CA ILE A 664 -26.11 -23.27 -18.14
C ILE A 664 -25.22 -22.31 -17.40
N PRO A 665 -23.90 -22.19 -17.70
CA PRO A 665 -23.00 -21.22 -17.07
C PRO A 665 -23.50 -19.78 -17.15
N ILE A 666 -24.18 -19.42 -18.23
CA ILE A 666 -24.72 -18.07 -18.41
C ILE A 666 -25.76 -17.74 -17.34
N ALA A 667 -26.55 -18.73 -16.86
CA ALA A 667 -27.51 -18.50 -15.78
C ALA A 667 -26.87 -18.13 -14.46
N VAL A 668 -25.70 -18.73 -14.16
CA VAL A 668 -24.88 -18.40 -12.98
C VAL A 668 -24.27 -17.02 -13.14
N LEU A 669 -23.58 -16.76 -14.26
CA LEU A 669 -22.83 -15.52 -14.45
C LEU A 669 -23.72 -14.26 -14.50
N ILE A 670 -24.92 -14.33 -15.09
CA ILE A 670 -25.84 -13.20 -15.13
C ILE A 670 -26.31 -12.79 -13.72
N SER A 671 -26.28 -13.68 -12.75
CA SER A 671 -26.66 -13.33 -11.36
C SER A 671 -25.60 -12.55 -10.59
N LEU A 672 -24.31 -12.63 -11.00
CA LEU A 672 -23.17 -12.05 -10.26
C LEU A 672 -23.16 -10.51 -10.20
N PRO A 673 -23.55 -9.75 -11.23
CA PRO A 673 -23.58 -8.29 -11.15
C PRO A 673 -24.37 -7.73 -9.97
N VAL A 674 -25.34 -8.45 -9.46
CA VAL A 674 -26.13 -8.03 -8.29
C VAL A 674 -25.29 -7.93 -7.03
N ALA A 675 -24.34 -8.87 -6.84
CA ALA A 675 -23.38 -8.83 -5.75
C ALA A 675 -22.41 -7.65 -5.90
N VAL A 676 -21.94 -7.41 -7.13
CA VAL A 676 -21.05 -6.28 -7.46
C VAL A 676 -21.74 -4.94 -7.15
N LEU A 677 -23.04 -4.80 -7.47
CA LEU A 677 -23.80 -3.60 -7.08
C LEU A 677 -23.80 -3.40 -5.56
N GLY A 678 -24.02 -4.48 -4.80
CA GLY A 678 -23.99 -4.42 -3.35
C GLY A 678 -22.65 -3.96 -2.79
N ALA A 679 -21.54 -4.44 -3.36
CA ALA A 679 -20.19 -4.04 -2.95
C ALA A 679 -19.93 -2.56 -3.22
N TYR A 680 -20.20 -2.07 -4.43
CA TYR A 680 -20.04 -0.65 -4.75
C TYR A 680 -20.95 0.26 -3.92
N ALA A 681 -22.19 -0.15 -3.70
CA ALA A 681 -23.12 0.61 -2.85
C ALA A 681 -22.63 0.69 -1.40
N GLY A 682 -22.09 -0.42 -0.87
CA GLY A 682 -21.53 -0.46 0.48
C GLY A 682 -20.33 0.46 0.64
N VAL A 683 -19.39 0.41 -0.29
CA VAL A 683 -18.19 1.27 -0.30
C VAL A 683 -18.58 2.75 -0.42
N ALA A 684 -19.53 3.08 -1.30
CA ALA A 684 -20.05 4.45 -1.45
C ALA A 684 -20.74 4.95 -0.17
N LEU A 685 -21.52 4.10 0.52
CA LEU A 685 -22.20 4.46 1.77
C LEU A 685 -21.23 4.69 2.93
N CYS A 686 -20.11 3.96 2.96
CA CYS A 686 -19.09 4.09 3.99
C CYS A 686 -18.03 5.16 3.65
N GLY A 687 -18.12 5.83 2.49
CA GLY A 687 -17.14 6.85 2.07
C GLY A 687 -15.75 6.28 1.77
N LEU A 688 -15.67 4.99 1.40
CA LEU A 688 -14.42 4.32 1.05
C LEU A 688 -14.13 4.46 -0.45
N GLU A 689 -12.90 4.14 -0.85
CA GLU A 689 -12.41 4.26 -2.22
C GLU A 689 -12.40 2.89 -2.94
N ASN A 690 -12.38 2.93 -4.26
CA ASN A 690 -12.14 1.76 -5.09
C ASN A 690 -10.63 1.55 -5.24
N ASP A 691 -10.03 0.93 -4.24
CA ASP A 691 -8.62 0.60 -4.16
C ASP A 691 -8.34 -0.87 -4.55
N THR A 692 -7.07 -1.24 -4.53
CA THR A 692 -6.64 -2.61 -4.83
C THR A 692 -7.24 -3.64 -3.88
N TYR A 693 -7.41 -3.32 -2.59
CA TYR A 693 -8.01 -4.22 -1.60
C TYR A 693 -9.50 -4.45 -1.84
N PHE A 694 -10.24 -3.40 -2.16
CA PHE A 694 -11.63 -3.52 -2.57
C PHE A 694 -11.77 -4.38 -3.83
N GLN A 695 -10.90 -4.19 -4.83
CA GLN A 695 -10.90 -5.00 -6.06
C GLN A 695 -10.61 -6.47 -5.79
N ILE A 696 -9.69 -6.78 -4.86
CA ILE A 696 -9.45 -8.14 -4.35
C ILE A 696 -10.74 -8.72 -3.74
N GLY A 697 -11.43 -7.92 -2.92
CA GLY A 697 -12.73 -8.27 -2.34
C GLY A 697 -13.78 -8.56 -3.40
N LEU A 698 -13.84 -7.77 -4.50
CA LEU A 698 -14.74 -8.01 -5.62
C LEU A 698 -14.49 -9.34 -6.34
N VAL A 699 -13.22 -9.67 -6.60
CA VAL A 699 -12.85 -10.96 -7.21
C VAL A 699 -13.34 -12.12 -6.35
N MET A 700 -13.10 -12.03 -5.04
CA MET A 700 -13.57 -13.03 -4.08
C MET A 700 -15.10 -13.13 -4.05
N LEU A 701 -15.78 -11.98 -4.00
CA LEU A 701 -17.25 -11.90 -3.99
C LEU A 701 -17.88 -12.56 -5.21
N ILE A 702 -17.26 -12.42 -6.40
CA ILE A 702 -17.70 -13.11 -7.63
C ILE A 702 -17.66 -14.63 -7.41
N GLY A 703 -16.58 -15.16 -6.83
CA GLY A 703 -16.46 -16.58 -6.53
C GLY A 703 -17.51 -17.09 -5.54
N LEU A 704 -17.73 -16.35 -4.45
CA LEU A 704 -18.70 -16.69 -3.40
C LEU A 704 -20.15 -16.64 -3.91
N ALA A 705 -20.50 -15.59 -4.63
CA ALA A 705 -21.83 -15.47 -5.23
C ALA A 705 -22.10 -16.56 -6.28
N ALA A 706 -21.06 -16.92 -7.08
CA ALA A 706 -21.13 -18.02 -8.01
C ALA A 706 -21.41 -19.36 -7.31
N LYS A 707 -20.77 -19.64 -6.16
CA LYS A 707 -20.99 -20.87 -5.39
C LYS A 707 -22.46 -21.08 -5.02
N ASN A 708 -23.13 -20.04 -4.51
CA ASN A 708 -24.54 -20.10 -4.17
C ASN A 708 -25.42 -20.35 -5.40
N ALA A 709 -25.11 -19.71 -6.51
CA ALA A 709 -25.83 -19.88 -7.77
C ALA A 709 -25.63 -21.29 -8.37
N ILE A 710 -24.40 -21.84 -8.31
CA ILE A 710 -24.05 -23.18 -8.76
C ILE A 710 -24.91 -24.23 -8.05
N LEU A 711 -24.97 -24.17 -6.70
CA LEU A 711 -25.73 -25.13 -5.91
C LEU A 711 -27.21 -25.14 -6.26
N ILE A 712 -27.83 -23.99 -6.54
CA ILE A 712 -29.26 -23.91 -6.95
C ILE A 712 -29.43 -24.52 -8.35
N VAL A 713 -28.53 -24.15 -9.28
CA VAL A 713 -28.61 -24.58 -10.68
C VAL A 713 -28.39 -26.09 -10.86
N GLU A 714 -27.46 -26.66 -10.07
CA GLU A 714 -27.13 -28.07 -10.09
C GLU A 714 -28.34 -28.94 -9.66
N PHE A 715 -28.91 -28.59 -8.49
CA PHE A 715 -30.10 -29.28 -8.03
C PHE A 715 -31.32 -29.09 -8.97
N ALA A 716 -31.47 -27.90 -9.56
CA ALA A 716 -32.51 -27.65 -10.53
C ALA A 716 -32.32 -28.49 -11.82
N LYS A 717 -31.07 -28.65 -12.26
CA LYS A 717 -30.73 -29.50 -13.42
C LYS A 717 -31.02 -30.97 -13.12
N GLU A 718 -30.56 -31.48 -11.96
CA GLU A 718 -30.82 -32.86 -11.53
C GLU A 718 -32.33 -33.18 -11.49
N GLU A 719 -33.14 -32.29 -10.95
CA GLU A 719 -34.59 -32.45 -10.91
C GLU A 719 -35.22 -32.45 -12.30
N VAL A 720 -34.71 -31.65 -13.24
CA VAL A 720 -35.17 -31.65 -14.65
C VAL A 720 -34.74 -32.95 -15.34
N ASP A 721 -33.52 -33.42 -15.11
CA ASP A 721 -32.99 -34.65 -15.68
C ASP A 721 -33.78 -35.89 -15.14
N ASN A 722 -34.29 -35.79 -13.91
CA ASN A 722 -35.20 -36.75 -13.29
C ASN A 722 -36.66 -36.63 -13.76
N GLY A 723 -36.97 -35.77 -14.74
CA GLY A 723 -38.25 -35.69 -15.44
C GLY A 723 -39.29 -34.72 -14.84
N LYS A 724 -38.91 -33.85 -13.87
CA LYS A 724 -39.82 -32.81 -13.35
C LYS A 724 -39.97 -31.66 -14.34
N ASP A 725 -41.13 -30.97 -14.27
CA ASP A 725 -41.32 -29.76 -15.05
C ASP A 725 -40.24 -28.69 -14.69
N LEU A 726 -39.78 -27.93 -15.69
CA LEU A 726 -38.68 -26.98 -15.56
C LEU A 726 -38.91 -25.92 -14.46
N VAL A 727 -40.16 -25.42 -14.34
CA VAL A 727 -40.48 -24.40 -13.33
C VAL A 727 -40.61 -25.04 -11.94
N GLU A 728 -41.19 -26.22 -11.84
CA GLU A 728 -41.30 -26.98 -10.60
C GLU A 728 -39.93 -27.43 -10.10
N ALA A 729 -39.05 -27.90 -10.98
CA ALA A 729 -37.69 -28.28 -10.68
C ALA A 729 -36.91 -27.08 -10.09
N ALA A 730 -36.97 -25.91 -10.71
CA ALA A 730 -36.32 -24.70 -10.23
C ALA A 730 -36.86 -24.23 -8.84
N LEU A 731 -38.18 -24.33 -8.63
CA LEU A 731 -38.80 -23.98 -7.36
C LEU A 731 -38.45 -24.97 -6.23
N HIS A 732 -38.42 -26.27 -6.56
CA HIS A 732 -38.07 -27.32 -5.63
C HIS A 732 -36.59 -27.22 -5.19
N ALA A 733 -35.68 -27.03 -6.14
CA ALA A 733 -34.28 -26.81 -5.85
C ALA A 733 -34.04 -25.57 -4.96
N ALA A 734 -34.72 -24.46 -5.30
CA ALA A 734 -34.68 -23.25 -4.51
C ALA A 734 -35.21 -23.44 -3.06
N HIS A 735 -36.31 -24.18 -2.91
CA HIS A 735 -36.87 -24.51 -1.59
C HIS A 735 -35.91 -25.34 -0.74
N LEU A 736 -35.29 -26.36 -1.29
CA LEU A 736 -34.35 -27.23 -0.60
C LEU A 736 -33.07 -26.53 -0.19
N ARG A 737 -32.59 -25.65 -1.07
CA ARG A 737 -31.29 -24.96 -0.88
C ARG A 737 -31.38 -23.63 -0.13
N PHE A 738 -32.56 -23.10 0.17
CA PHE A 738 -32.74 -21.84 0.85
C PHE A 738 -32.09 -21.82 2.25
N ARG A 739 -32.37 -22.86 3.07
CA ARG A 739 -31.81 -22.92 4.43
C ARG A 739 -30.30 -23.05 4.43
N PRO A 740 -29.67 -24.01 3.72
CA PRO A 740 -28.21 -24.11 3.62
C PRO A 740 -27.55 -22.82 3.19
N ILE A 741 -27.99 -22.21 2.07
CA ILE A 741 -27.41 -20.98 1.55
C ILE A 741 -27.52 -19.82 2.55
N LEU A 742 -28.68 -19.68 3.21
CA LEU A 742 -28.84 -18.61 4.19
C LEU A 742 -27.93 -18.80 5.41
N MET A 743 -27.77 -20.03 5.89
CA MET A 743 -26.93 -20.36 7.05
C MET A 743 -25.47 -20.06 6.80
N THR A 744 -24.94 -20.56 5.67
CA THR A 744 -23.52 -20.37 5.31
C THR A 744 -23.22 -18.91 4.99
N SER A 745 -24.13 -18.25 4.26
CA SER A 745 -23.97 -16.82 3.95
C SER A 745 -24.04 -15.94 5.19
N LEU A 746 -24.92 -16.23 6.15
CA LEU A 746 -24.96 -15.49 7.43
C LEU A 746 -23.69 -15.71 8.24
N ALA A 747 -23.16 -16.95 8.28
CA ALA A 747 -21.90 -17.24 8.94
C ALA A 747 -20.75 -16.41 8.34
N PHE A 748 -20.70 -16.35 6.99
CA PHE A 748 -19.71 -15.54 6.27
C PHE A 748 -19.91 -14.04 6.52
N ILE A 749 -21.14 -13.50 6.33
CA ILE A 749 -21.44 -12.07 6.53
C ILE A 749 -21.09 -11.62 7.94
N LEU A 750 -21.50 -12.37 8.97
CA LEU A 750 -21.20 -12.03 10.36
C LEU A 750 -19.71 -12.22 10.70
N GLY A 751 -19.02 -13.18 10.07
CA GLY A 751 -17.58 -13.32 10.16
C GLY A 751 -16.79 -12.13 9.58
N MET A 752 -17.41 -11.35 8.67
CA MET A 752 -16.80 -10.14 8.10
C MET A 752 -17.00 -8.87 8.95
N VAL A 753 -17.91 -8.88 9.92
CA VAL A 753 -18.20 -7.70 10.76
C VAL A 753 -16.95 -7.13 11.43
N PRO A 754 -16.04 -7.92 12.03
CA PRO A 754 -14.82 -7.38 12.63
C PRO A 754 -13.92 -6.64 11.65
N MET A 755 -13.92 -7.03 10.37
CA MET A 755 -13.18 -6.29 9.34
C MET A 755 -13.85 -4.95 8.98
N VAL A 756 -15.18 -4.92 8.92
CA VAL A 756 -15.94 -3.70 8.57
C VAL A 756 -15.77 -2.61 9.63
N ILE A 757 -15.75 -3.00 10.91
CA ILE A 757 -15.62 -2.07 12.05
C ILE A 757 -14.18 -1.96 12.56
N ALA A 758 -13.20 -2.45 11.82
CA ALA A 758 -11.80 -2.45 12.22
C ALA A 758 -11.29 -1.04 12.52
N THR A 759 -10.48 -0.88 13.55
CA THR A 759 -9.80 0.35 13.95
C THR A 759 -8.31 0.08 14.17
N GLY A 760 -7.51 1.13 14.36
CA GLY A 760 -6.08 1.01 14.62
C GLY A 760 -5.25 0.71 13.36
N PRO A 761 -3.99 0.27 13.52
CA PRO A 761 -3.08 0.02 12.41
C PRO A 761 -3.61 -1.05 11.44
N GLY A 762 -3.49 -0.80 10.14
CA GLY A 762 -4.00 -1.68 9.08
C GLY A 762 -5.52 -1.73 8.97
N SER A 763 -6.25 -0.79 9.60
CA SER A 763 -7.73 -0.78 9.57
C SER A 763 -8.28 -0.42 8.19
N ALA A 764 -7.66 0.48 7.46
CA ALA A 764 -8.14 0.92 6.15
C ALA A 764 -8.17 -0.25 5.15
N SER A 765 -7.13 -1.06 5.11
CA SER A 765 -7.07 -2.28 4.28
C SER A 765 -8.14 -3.31 4.67
N ARG A 766 -8.36 -3.53 5.99
CA ARG A 766 -9.40 -4.43 6.51
C ARG A 766 -10.78 -3.94 6.15
N GLN A 767 -11.07 -2.65 6.33
CA GLN A 767 -12.35 -2.03 6.00
C GLN A 767 -12.64 -2.07 4.50
N ALA A 768 -11.65 -1.80 3.64
CA ALA A 768 -11.82 -1.80 2.19
C ALA A 768 -12.30 -3.18 1.67
N ILE A 769 -11.60 -4.26 2.06
CA ILE A 769 -12.02 -5.63 1.70
C ILE A 769 -13.33 -5.99 2.40
N GLY A 770 -13.39 -5.78 3.73
CA GLY A 770 -14.50 -6.20 4.56
C GLY A 770 -15.83 -5.61 4.13
N THR A 771 -15.88 -4.30 3.88
CA THR A 771 -17.10 -3.58 3.48
C THR A 771 -17.59 -4.02 2.11
N GLY A 772 -16.71 -4.12 1.12
CA GLY A 772 -17.07 -4.56 -0.22
C GLY A 772 -17.70 -5.95 -0.21
N VAL A 773 -17.08 -6.88 0.48
CA VAL A 773 -17.54 -8.27 0.57
C VAL A 773 -18.80 -8.39 1.43
N PHE A 774 -18.88 -7.69 2.55
CA PHE A 774 -20.04 -7.70 3.46
C PHE A 774 -21.31 -7.25 2.77
N PHE A 775 -21.32 -6.04 2.22
CA PHE A 775 -22.50 -5.50 1.53
C PHE A 775 -22.81 -6.27 0.23
N GLY A 776 -21.77 -6.69 -0.50
CA GLY A 776 -21.91 -7.51 -1.67
C GLY A 776 -22.61 -8.84 -1.38
N MET A 777 -22.22 -9.53 -0.32
CA MET A 777 -22.86 -10.79 0.11
C MET A 777 -24.29 -10.59 0.60
N ILE A 778 -24.59 -9.50 1.34
CA ILE A 778 -25.98 -9.19 1.74
C ILE A 778 -26.88 -9.09 0.52
N VAL A 779 -26.46 -8.36 -0.52
CA VAL A 779 -27.25 -8.17 -1.73
C VAL A 779 -27.30 -9.46 -2.56
N ALA A 780 -26.21 -10.22 -2.63
CA ALA A 780 -26.16 -11.53 -3.28
C ALA A 780 -27.18 -12.51 -2.69
N VAL A 781 -27.27 -12.56 -1.35
CA VAL A 781 -28.16 -13.51 -0.63
C VAL A 781 -29.60 -13.05 -0.58
N THR A 782 -29.87 -11.75 -0.61
CA THR A 782 -31.25 -11.22 -0.60
C THR A 782 -31.85 -11.14 -2.00
N VAL A 783 -31.18 -10.52 -2.94
CA VAL A 783 -31.66 -10.29 -4.30
C VAL A 783 -31.12 -11.33 -5.28
N GLY A 784 -29.84 -11.68 -5.18
CA GLY A 784 -29.18 -12.59 -6.13
C GLY A 784 -29.84 -13.96 -6.17
N ILE A 785 -30.08 -14.57 -5.00
CA ILE A 785 -30.71 -15.90 -4.94
C ILE A 785 -32.12 -15.96 -5.53
N LEU A 786 -32.86 -14.84 -5.58
CA LEU A 786 -34.18 -14.78 -6.24
C LEU A 786 -34.04 -14.82 -7.76
N LEU A 787 -32.96 -14.30 -8.32
CA LEU A 787 -32.74 -14.18 -9.74
C LEU A 787 -32.16 -15.44 -10.36
N VAL A 788 -31.40 -16.25 -9.62
CA VAL A 788 -30.76 -17.49 -10.12
C VAL A 788 -31.78 -18.48 -10.71
N PRO A 789 -32.85 -18.89 -10.00
CA PRO A 789 -33.86 -19.80 -10.57
C PRO A 789 -34.57 -19.20 -11.81
N PHE A 790 -34.77 -17.87 -11.80
CA PHE A 790 -35.38 -17.19 -12.95
C PHE A 790 -34.49 -17.28 -14.19
N PHE A 791 -33.21 -16.95 -14.09
CA PHE A 791 -32.28 -17.01 -15.20
C PHE A 791 -32.10 -18.45 -15.70
N PHE A 792 -32.04 -19.43 -14.78
CA PHE A 792 -32.03 -20.84 -15.15
C PHE A 792 -33.25 -21.22 -16.05
N VAL A 793 -34.48 -20.89 -15.61
CA VAL A 793 -35.69 -21.17 -16.36
C VAL A 793 -35.69 -20.46 -17.70
N MET A 794 -35.27 -19.18 -17.74
CA MET A 794 -35.26 -18.37 -18.98
C MET A 794 -34.27 -18.95 -20.00
N ILE A 795 -33.07 -19.29 -19.61
CA ILE A 795 -32.01 -19.78 -20.49
C ILE A 795 -32.34 -21.20 -20.98
N TYR A 796 -32.86 -22.05 -20.11
CA TYR A 796 -33.26 -23.40 -20.50
C TYR A 796 -34.44 -23.42 -21.51
N LYS A 797 -35.43 -22.53 -21.34
CA LYS A 797 -36.51 -22.30 -22.32
C LYS A 797 -35.95 -21.82 -23.66
N ALA A 798 -35.00 -20.87 -23.65
CA ALA A 798 -34.37 -20.38 -24.87
C ALA A 798 -33.57 -21.47 -25.58
N LYS A 799 -32.83 -22.34 -24.85
CA LYS A 799 -32.11 -23.50 -25.38
C LYS A 799 -33.07 -24.48 -26.09
N ASN A 800 -34.20 -24.81 -25.46
CA ASN A 800 -35.17 -25.76 -26.01
C ASN A 800 -35.86 -25.17 -27.27
N LYS A 801 -36.16 -23.89 -27.27
CA LYS A 801 -36.75 -23.20 -28.43
C LYS A 801 -35.78 -23.18 -29.63
N LEU A 802 -34.49 -23.02 -29.40
CA LEU A 802 -33.44 -23.07 -30.41
C LEU A 802 -33.24 -24.50 -30.95
N LYS A 803 -33.31 -25.54 -30.10
CA LYS A 803 -33.28 -26.93 -30.53
C LYS A 803 -34.47 -27.30 -31.43
N THR A 804 -35.68 -26.91 -31.05
CA THR A 804 -36.90 -27.14 -31.81
C THR A 804 -36.85 -26.44 -33.17
N LYS A 805 -36.34 -25.20 -33.23
CA LYS A 805 -36.20 -24.43 -34.47
C LYS A 805 -35.15 -25.02 -35.41
N LYS A 806 -34.05 -25.60 -34.85
CA LYS A 806 -33.02 -26.33 -35.63
C LYS A 806 -33.54 -27.67 -36.17
N LEU A 807 -34.44 -28.36 -35.47
CA LEU A 807 -35.11 -29.57 -35.94
C LEU A 807 -36.10 -29.26 -37.06
N ILE A 808 -36.92 -28.22 -36.92
CA ILE A 808 -37.87 -27.77 -37.95
C ILE A 808 -37.16 -27.26 -39.21
N ASN A 809 -35.99 -26.68 -39.13
CA ASN A 809 -35.22 -26.23 -40.31
C ASN A 809 -34.38 -27.36 -40.95
N LYS A 810 -34.33 -28.57 -40.35
CA LYS A 810 -33.66 -29.76 -40.89
C LYS A 810 -34.66 -30.79 -41.50
N THR A 811 -35.93 -30.61 -41.20
CA THR A 811 -37.05 -31.27 -41.89
C THR A 811 -37.59 -30.35 -42.98
#